data_a8688571372b4b6e13974bf3c0c2082c
#
_entry.id   a8688571372b4b6e13974bf3c0c2082c
#
_cell.length_a   1.000
_cell.length_b   1.000
_cell.length_c   1.000
_cell.angle_alpha   90.00
_cell.angle_beta   90.00
_cell.angle_gamma   90.00
#
_symmetry.space_group_name_H-M   'P 1'
#
loop_
_entity.id
_entity.type
_entity.pdbx_description
1 polymer ?
#
loop_
_entity_poly.entity_id
_entity_poly.type
_entity_poly.pdbx_seq_one_letter_code
_entity_poly.pdbx_strand_id
1 'polypeptide(L)'
;MGLKRKIGLLAGAAVLLVGGGSIVSATQDADWLRSRLVDAVQIKTGRSLHIGALHVWILPYPWVEARDVTLSGAGGLGEDVLAIGQVRARLSLLPLFSHRVIFRSVSIVQPRVRLHNLPDGAAAQAVAQDQGDDTQAASGPTQGQLHWNFGLSDCTLTQADISWDDEQAHLTGALKLSQARLTGLDGAMTDWNVEGEKGHGHFVLTGQTGPLLSMGEAPLALALRLALKVDGRDAGMAHLDGALSPSGGQEGAGWGYRLTAGGSLAQLADLNVFFPHADLPAGQNVSVDLALDGKGDQPGIQRLHARIGALDIGRWLQGASLTSLSVDANSPADPVALHLVGQVGGQPVSIAGSAGVLGGWSARPQELPVDLSLEQGAAHLHVSGVAGVGHSALDMQGELEDLAPDAALPALKGARVNAHVDSPDTLKLLAARDAEQVLAAVSGVGDVSARSLTWQGTGWSGVVAHVVAQAGQFSLAPLTAQGSGIAQAARVDITPAADGPHFAVQLNPVMLPLSAVQTWLGLPQDMRGNLLLVGSVSAQGRDTATRRQSLAGHIGASVVDGGVSATLIKALLGPQAPRLNGWMPVRCFGAHMQFGDDVAHINPLGLQSDFVQLDGNGSVAMGSGALDLHLSPRIQLGAASAASRIWVGGTVSAPLPALDTDAGGRYGVTIGGDDGSADSCPALLSAVREGVAGPAAPPKKSGKGEKIMNLLQGLGLFR
;
A
#
# COMPACT_ATOMS: atom_id res chain seq x y z
N MET A 1 -30.02 -13.53 -3.90
CA MET A 1 -31.23 -14.40 -3.95
C MET A 1 -30.95 -15.86 -4.29
N GLY A 2 -29.78 -16.24 -4.76
CA GLY A 2 -29.44 -17.61 -5.23
C GLY A 2 -29.13 -18.67 -4.16
N LEU A 3 -28.57 -18.31 -3.01
CA LEU A 3 -28.08 -19.27 -2.02
C LEU A 3 -29.20 -19.99 -1.24
N LYS A 4 -30.32 -19.29 -0.97
CA LYS A 4 -31.47 -19.84 -0.25
C LYS A 4 -32.20 -20.97 -1.03
N ARG A 5 -32.23 -20.90 -2.37
CA ARG A 5 -32.80 -21.95 -3.22
C ARG A 5 -31.94 -23.20 -3.32
N LYS A 6 -30.58 -23.03 -3.16
CA LYS A 6 -29.63 -24.14 -3.36
C LYS A 6 -29.47 -25.02 -2.10
N ILE A 7 -29.56 -24.44 -0.90
CA ILE A 7 -29.55 -25.22 0.37
C ILE A 7 -30.84 -26.00 0.55
N GLY A 8 -31.97 -25.41 0.21
CA GLY A 8 -33.28 -26.08 0.17
C GLY A 8 -33.32 -27.23 -0.85
N LEU A 9 -32.57 -27.14 -1.97
CA LEU A 9 -32.48 -28.17 -2.99
C LEU A 9 -31.63 -29.38 -2.55
N LEU A 10 -30.60 -29.19 -1.75
CA LEU A 10 -29.76 -30.27 -1.20
C LEU A 10 -30.53 -31.06 -0.12
N ALA A 11 -31.24 -30.36 0.77
CA ALA A 11 -32.13 -31.01 1.73
C ALA A 11 -33.35 -31.63 1.02
N GLY A 12 -33.93 -30.97 0.00
CA GLY A 12 -35.02 -31.47 -0.81
C GLY A 12 -34.66 -32.68 -1.66
N ALA A 13 -33.43 -32.78 -2.20
CA ALA A 13 -32.96 -33.94 -2.96
C ALA A 13 -32.82 -35.17 -2.05
N ALA A 14 -32.33 -35.02 -0.82
CA ALA A 14 -32.24 -36.10 0.16
C ALA A 14 -33.66 -36.56 0.60
N VAL A 15 -34.64 -35.64 0.72
CA VAL A 15 -36.03 -35.93 1.07
C VAL A 15 -36.81 -36.50 -0.12
N LEU A 16 -36.56 -36.08 -1.35
CA LEU A 16 -37.18 -36.62 -2.57
C LEU A 16 -36.66 -38.00 -2.94
N LEU A 17 -35.44 -38.38 -2.57
CA LEU A 17 -34.89 -39.72 -2.77
C LEU A 17 -35.70 -40.83 -2.06
N VAL A 18 -36.52 -40.46 -1.08
CA VAL A 18 -37.23 -41.43 -0.25
C VAL A 18 -38.77 -41.23 -0.22
N GLY A 19 -39.32 -40.15 -0.75
CA GLY A 19 -40.73 -39.78 -0.63
C GLY A 19 -41.68 -40.38 -1.65
N GLY A 20 -41.27 -41.26 -2.55
CA GLY A 20 -42.06 -41.73 -3.69
C GLY A 20 -42.63 -43.16 -3.64
N GLY A 21 -42.57 -43.87 -2.51
CA GLY A 21 -42.92 -45.28 -2.51
C GLY A 21 -44.16 -45.71 -1.77
N SER A 22 -45.19 -46.16 -2.47
CA SER A 22 -46.27 -46.97 -1.89
C SER A 22 -45.71 -48.32 -1.48
N ILE A 23 -46.06 -48.76 -0.26
CA ILE A 23 -45.64 -50.00 0.36
C ILE A 23 -46.14 -51.20 -0.46
N VAL A 24 -45.27 -52.00 -1.05
CA VAL A 24 -45.56 -53.37 -1.51
C VAL A 24 -44.41 -54.28 -1.10
N SER A 25 -44.83 -55.34 -0.46
CA SER A 25 -44.15 -56.61 -0.04
C SER A 25 -42.72 -56.89 -0.49
N ALA A 26 -41.97 -57.32 0.52
CA ALA A 26 -40.64 -57.85 0.57
C ALA A 26 -40.13 -58.62 -0.65
N THR A 27 -38.89 -58.37 -0.99
CA THR A 27 -37.95 -59.24 -1.73
C THR A 27 -38.02 -59.32 -3.25
N GLN A 28 -38.29 -58.24 -3.97
CA GLN A 28 -37.93 -58.19 -5.39
C GLN A 28 -37.50 -56.79 -5.80
N ASP A 29 -36.37 -56.77 -6.44
CA ASP A 29 -35.74 -55.70 -7.19
C ASP A 29 -36.24 -54.28 -7.00
N ALA A 30 -35.48 -53.47 -6.29
CA ALA A 30 -35.77 -52.04 -6.08
C ALA A 30 -35.72 -51.20 -7.38
N ASP A 31 -35.66 -51.82 -8.55
CA ASP A 31 -35.59 -51.14 -9.84
C ASP A 31 -36.81 -50.27 -10.16
N TRP A 32 -38.00 -50.71 -9.73
CA TRP A 32 -39.21 -49.89 -9.88
C TRP A 32 -39.13 -48.63 -9.01
N LEU A 33 -38.57 -48.72 -7.82
CA LEU A 33 -38.35 -47.56 -6.94
C LEU A 33 -37.27 -46.62 -7.50
N ARG A 34 -36.21 -47.23 -8.04
CA ARG A 34 -35.12 -46.49 -8.71
C ARG A 34 -35.68 -45.65 -9.88
N SER A 35 -36.44 -46.25 -10.80
CA SER A 35 -37.04 -45.53 -11.94
C SER A 35 -37.96 -44.41 -11.50
N ARG A 36 -38.83 -44.66 -10.51
CA ARG A 36 -39.72 -43.63 -9.96
C ARG A 36 -38.98 -42.44 -9.30
N LEU A 37 -37.89 -42.70 -8.60
CA LEU A 37 -37.02 -41.68 -8.01
C LEU A 37 -36.32 -40.85 -9.08
N VAL A 38 -35.76 -41.53 -10.11
CA VAL A 38 -35.14 -40.84 -11.24
C VAL A 38 -36.13 -39.94 -11.96
N ASP A 39 -37.32 -40.45 -12.29
CA ASP A 39 -38.38 -39.70 -12.96
C ASP A 39 -38.86 -38.51 -12.11
N ALA A 40 -39.06 -38.72 -10.81
CA ALA A 40 -39.53 -37.66 -9.90
C ALA A 40 -38.48 -36.51 -9.76
N VAL A 41 -37.20 -36.82 -9.73
CA VAL A 41 -36.13 -35.81 -9.70
C VAL A 41 -36.04 -35.10 -11.04
N GLN A 42 -36.10 -35.83 -12.15
CA GLN A 42 -36.11 -35.26 -13.51
C GLN A 42 -37.25 -34.26 -13.69
N ILE A 43 -38.49 -34.65 -13.32
CA ILE A 43 -39.69 -33.82 -13.47
C ILE A 43 -39.62 -32.57 -12.59
N LYS A 44 -39.11 -32.70 -11.33
CA LYS A 44 -39.13 -31.57 -10.38
C LYS A 44 -37.93 -30.64 -10.50
N THR A 45 -36.76 -31.11 -10.97
CA THR A 45 -35.52 -30.36 -10.98
C THR A 45 -34.93 -30.15 -12.36
N GLY A 46 -35.46 -30.81 -13.41
CA GLY A 46 -34.87 -30.82 -14.74
C GLY A 46 -33.51 -31.53 -14.84
N ARG A 47 -33.07 -32.23 -13.77
CA ARG A 47 -31.73 -32.83 -13.68
C ARG A 47 -31.80 -34.35 -13.72
N SER A 48 -30.84 -34.97 -14.36
CA SER A 48 -30.73 -36.43 -14.39
C SER A 48 -30.11 -36.95 -13.10
N LEU A 49 -30.83 -37.89 -12.46
CA LEU A 49 -30.35 -38.64 -11.30
C LEU A 49 -29.93 -40.03 -11.74
N HIS A 50 -28.73 -40.45 -11.38
CA HIS A 50 -28.27 -41.82 -11.55
C HIS A 50 -28.05 -42.47 -10.19
N ILE A 51 -28.52 -43.73 -10.02
CA ILE A 51 -28.34 -44.54 -8.81
C ILE A 51 -27.73 -45.86 -9.25
N GLY A 52 -26.50 -46.15 -8.82
CA GLY A 52 -25.81 -47.42 -9.18
C GLY A 52 -26.49 -48.63 -8.58
N ALA A 53 -26.62 -48.72 -7.26
CA ALA A 53 -27.27 -49.79 -6.56
C ALA A 53 -28.26 -49.23 -5.51
N LEU A 54 -29.44 -49.83 -5.44
CA LEU A 54 -30.48 -49.50 -4.46
C LEU A 54 -30.91 -50.76 -3.73
N HIS A 55 -30.77 -50.76 -2.39
CA HIS A 55 -31.19 -51.87 -1.53
C HIS A 55 -32.20 -51.35 -0.51
N VAL A 56 -33.28 -52.09 -0.34
CA VAL A 56 -34.34 -51.80 0.64
C VAL A 56 -34.50 -52.95 1.59
N TRP A 57 -34.42 -52.67 2.87
CA TRP A 57 -34.59 -53.68 3.93
C TRP A 57 -35.76 -53.24 4.82
N ILE A 58 -36.69 -54.19 5.15
CA ILE A 58 -37.90 -53.88 5.89
C ILE A 58 -37.83 -54.39 7.34
N LEU A 59 -37.33 -55.58 7.57
CA LEU A 59 -37.30 -56.21 8.90
C LEU A 59 -35.88 -56.46 9.37
N PRO A 60 -35.52 -56.34 10.66
CA PRO A 60 -36.40 -55.93 11.77
C PRO A 60 -36.62 -54.39 11.86
N TYR A 61 -35.81 -53.59 11.18
CA TYR A 61 -35.92 -52.12 11.08
C TYR A 61 -35.81 -51.69 9.62
N PRO A 62 -36.74 -50.90 9.10
CA PRO A 62 -36.69 -50.46 7.71
C PRO A 62 -35.49 -49.51 7.48
N TRP A 63 -34.71 -49.82 6.44
CA TRP A 63 -33.69 -48.93 5.96
C TRP A 63 -33.49 -49.04 4.44
N VAL A 64 -33.05 -47.96 3.86
CA VAL A 64 -32.76 -47.86 2.43
C VAL A 64 -31.28 -47.52 2.28
N GLU A 65 -30.62 -48.18 1.37
CA GLU A 65 -29.23 -47.87 1.02
C GLU A 65 -29.13 -47.68 -0.49
N ALA A 66 -28.59 -46.52 -0.88
CA ALA A 66 -28.26 -46.20 -2.26
C ALA A 66 -26.74 -46.01 -2.37
N ARG A 67 -26.14 -46.58 -3.42
CA ARG A 67 -24.71 -46.42 -3.72
C ARG A 67 -24.55 -45.78 -5.08
N ASP A 68 -23.42 -45.09 -5.23
CA ASP A 68 -23.01 -44.41 -6.47
C ASP A 68 -24.11 -43.54 -7.04
N VAL A 69 -24.59 -42.61 -6.20
CA VAL A 69 -25.64 -41.66 -6.56
C VAL A 69 -25.01 -40.43 -7.16
N THR A 70 -25.39 -40.10 -8.39
CA THR A 70 -24.93 -38.87 -9.06
C THR A 70 -26.10 -38.05 -9.57
N LEU A 71 -25.96 -36.72 -9.45
CA LEU A 71 -26.92 -35.73 -9.94
C LEU A 71 -26.21 -34.79 -10.90
N SER A 72 -26.69 -34.75 -12.15
CA SER A 72 -26.11 -33.89 -13.17
C SER A 72 -26.37 -32.41 -12.96
N GLY A 73 -25.56 -31.56 -13.58
CA GLY A 73 -25.78 -30.12 -13.66
C GLY A 73 -27.03 -29.77 -14.48
N ALA A 74 -27.54 -28.56 -14.33
CA ALA A 74 -28.63 -28.04 -15.16
C ALA A 74 -28.09 -27.70 -16.57
N GLY A 75 -28.89 -28.00 -17.62
CA GLY A 75 -28.60 -27.54 -18.98
C GLY A 75 -27.57 -28.35 -19.77
N GLY A 76 -27.32 -29.64 -19.43
CA GLY A 76 -26.48 -30.52 -20.25
C GLY A 76 -24.97 -30.23 -20.21
N LEU A 77 -24.49 -29.36 -19.32
CA LEU A 77 -23.10 -29.20 -18.98
C LEU A 77 -22.65 -30.45 -18.22
N GLY A 78 -21.93 -31.33 -18.85
CA GLY A 78 -21.65 -32.72 -18.51
C GLY A 78 -20.91 -33.01 -17.19
N GLU A 79 -20.94 -32.14 -16.20
CA GLU A 79 -20.35 -32.37 -14.90
C GLU A 79 -21.40 -32.62 -13.80
N ASP A 80 -21.21 -33.67 -13.01
CA ASP A 80 -22.03 -33.97 -11.86
C ASP A 80 -21.88 -32.90 -10.77
N VAL A 81 -22.99 -32.24 -10.40
CA VAL A 81 -23.04 -31.25 -9.30
C VAL A 81 -22.92 -31.92 -7.94
N LEU A 82 -23.42 -33.16 -7.85
CA LEU A 82 -23.42 -33.96 -6.63
C LEU A 82 -23.12 -35.41 -6.96
N ALA A 83 -22.10 -35.95 -6.35
CA ALA A 83 -21.78 -37.36 -6.38
C ALA A 83 -21.70 -37.90 -4.94
N ILE A 84 -22.36 -39.00 -4.63
CA ILE A 84 -22.41 -39.59 -3.28
C ILE A 84 -22.01 -41.03 -3.39
N GLY A 85 -20.99 -41.46 -2.64
CA GLY A 85 -20.58 -42.87 -2.60
C GLY A 85 -21.65 -43.78 -1.99
N GLN A 86 -22.22 -43.40 -0.85
CA GLN A 86 -23.26 -44.17 -0.18
C GLN A 86 -24.22 -43.27 0.61
N VAL A 87 -25.50 -43.52 0.48
CA VAL A 87 -26.57 -42.94 1.34
C VAL A 87 -27.28 -44.09 2.03
N ARG A 88 -27.37 -44.01 3.35
CA ARG A 88 -28.15 -44.96 4.14
C ARG A 88 -29.16 -44.20 4.99
N ALA A 89 -30.45 -44.52 4.83
CA ALA A 89 -31.53 -43.89 5.56
C ALA A 89 -32.35 -44.95 6.36
N ARG A 90 -32.52 -44.72 7.65
CA ARG A 90 -33.35 -45.52 8.53
C ARG A 90 -34.69 -44.86 8.75
N LEU A 91 -35.76 -45.61 8.60
CA LEU A 91 -37.12 -45.13 8.76
C LEU A 91 -37.76 -45.58 10.09
N SER A 92 -38.70 -44.78 10.61
CA SER A 92 -39.55 -45.16 11.74
C SER A 92 -40.81 -45.83 11.21
N LEU A 93 -41.13 -47.04 11.67
CA LEU A 93 -42.36 -47.77 11.21
C LEU A 93 -43.66 -47.19 11.74
N LEU A 94 -43.73 -46.84 13.02
CA LEU A 94 -44.97 -46.34 13.67
C LEU A 94 -45.55 -45.10 13.02
N PRO A 95 -44.79 -44.09 12.63
CA PRO A 95 -45.34 -42.91 11.97
C PRO A 95 -45.94 -43.16 10.57
N LEU A 96 -45.50 -44.23 9.90
CA LEU A 96 -46.04 -44.61 8.57
C LEU A 96 -47.54 -44.92 8.62
N PHE A 97 -48.04 -45.48 9.71
CA PHE A 97 -49.47 -45.75 9.91
C PHE A 97 -50.31 -44.46 10.03
N SER A 98 -49.66 -43.32 10.33
CA SER A 98 -50.29 -42.00 10.40
C SER A 98 -49.93 -41.10 9.23
N HIS A 99 -49.53 -41.68 8.09
CA HIS A 99 -49.14 -40.96 6.87
C HIS A 99 -47.92 -40.01 7.08
N ARG A 100 -47.05 -40.37 8.03
CA ARG A 100 -45.82 -39.63 8.31
C ARG A 100 -44.60 -40.48 7.99
N VAL A 101 -43.70 -40.00 7.11
CA VAL A 101 -42.43 -40.63 6.82
C VAL A 101 -41.34 -39.93 7.63
N ILE A 102 -40.93 -40.59 8.72
CA ILE A 102 -39.87 -40.03 9.59
C ILE A 102 -38.60 -40.84 9.39
N PHE A 103 -37.55 -40.14 8.87
CA PHE A 103 -36.19 -40.69 8.84
C PHE A 103 -35.55 -40.50 10.19
N ARG A 104 -35.29 -41.58 10.89
CA ARG A 104 -34.64 -41.57 12.19
C ARG A 104 -33.16 -41.16 12.08
N SER A 105 -32.49 -41.62 11.02
CA SER A 105 -31.12 -41.22 10.71
C SER A 105 -30.86 -41.35 9.22
N VAL A 106 -30.16 -40.38 8.68
CA VAL A 106 -29.60 -40.39 7.33
C VAL A 106 -28.08 -40.27 7.45
N SER A 107 -27.36 -41.27 6.87
CA SER A 107 -25.90 -41.26 6.81
C SER A 107 -25.46 -41.17 5.34
N ILE A 108 -24.66 -40.18 5.03
CA ILE A 108 -24.12 -39.91 3.71
C ILE A 108 -22.61 -40.06 3.79
N VAL A 109 -22.06 -40.94 2.97
CA VAL A 109 -20.64 -41.22 2.94
C VAL A 109 -20.04 -40.78 1.61
N GLN A 110 -18.93 -40.09 1.69
CA GLN A 110 -18.19 -39.53 0.55
C GLN A 110 -19.02 -38.71 -0.43
N PRO A 111 -19.84 -37.73 0.06
CA PRO A 111 -20.47 -36.80 -0.85
C PRO A 111 -19.44 -35.88 -1.44
N ARG A 112 -19.47 -35.70 -2.75
CA ARG A 112 -18.71 -34.68 -3.50
C ARG A 112 -19.71 -33.69 -4.06
N VAL A 113 -19.56 -32.43 -3.65
CA VAL A 113 -20.46 -31.34 -4.04
C VAL A 113 -19.64 -30.30 -4.79
N ARG A 114 -20.05 -29.99 -6.03
CA ARG A 114 -19.46 -28.93 -6.83
C ARG A 114 -20.50 -27.83 -7.00
N LEU A 115 -20.22 -26.64 -6.45
CA LEU A 115 -21.08 -25.49 -6.57
C LEU A 115 -20.45 -24.54 -7.59
N HIS A 116 -21.11 -24.39 -8.73
CA HIS A 116 -20.69 -23.46 -9.77
C HIS A 116 -21.73 -22.34 -9.87
N ASN A 117 -21.27 -21.07 -9.79
CA ASN A 117 -22.12 -19.89 -9.92
C ASN A 117 -21.70 -19.14 -11.18
N LEU A 118 -22.51 -19.31 -12.24
CA LEU A 118 -22.33 -18.62 -13.51
C LEU A 118 -22.86 -17.18 -13.45
N PRO A 119 -22.31 -16.22 -14.22
CA PRO A 119 -22.83 -14.87 -14.33
C PRO A 119 -24.31 -14.84 -14.76
N ASP A 120 -25.08 -13.89 -14.23
CA ASP A 120 -26.55 -13.79 -14.37
C ASP A 120 -27.12 -13.88 -15.81
N GLY A 121 -26.31 -13.76 -16.84
CA GLY A 121 -26.73 -13.89 -18.24
C GLY A 121 -26.89 -15.34 -18.74
N ALA A 122 -26.09 -16.27 -18.23
CA ALA A 122 -26.11 -17.67 -18.71
C ALA A 122 -27.23 -18.49 -18.02
N ALA A 123 -27.54 -18.18 -16.77
CA ALA A 123 -28.65 -18.81 -16.04
C ALA A 123 -30.03 -18.40 -16.57
N ALA A 124 -30.18 -17.16 -17.04
CA ALA A 124 -31.42 -16.65 -17.63
C ALA A 124 -31.70 -17.25 -19.02
N GLN A 125 -30.66 -17.50 -19.81
CA GLN A 125 -30.80 -18.11 -21.13
C GLN A 125 -31.15 -19.60 -21.05
N ALA A 126 -30.65 -20.34 -20.05
CA ALA A 126 -31.00 -21.74 -19.83
C ALA A 126 -32.47 -21.94 -19.38
N VAL A 127 -33.02 -20.96 -18.66
CA VAL A 127 -34.43 -20.97 -18.24
C VAL A 127 -35.39 -20.47 -19.33
N ALA A 128 -34.94 -19.56 -20.20
CA ALA A 128 -35.72 -19.00 -21.29
C ALA A 128 -35.90 -19.96 -22.47
N GLN A 129 -35.04 -20.95 -22.65
CA GLN A 129 -35.17 -21.97 -23.69
C GLN A 129 -36.14 -23.09 -23.34
N ASP A 130 -36.55 -23.21 -22.06
CA ASP A 130 -37.48 -24.26 -21.60
C ASP A 130 -38.92 -23.73 -21.39
N GLN A 131 -39.25 -22.46 -21.71
CA GLN A 131 -40.57 -21.87 -21.68
C GLN A 131 -41.17 -21.71 -23.07
N GLY A 132 -40.87 -22.63 -23.96
CA GLY A 132 -41.55 -22.77 -25.24
C GLY A 132 -42.67 -23.80 -25.12
N ASP A 133 -43.93 -23.30 -25.07
CA ASP A 133 -45.13 -24.06 -25.36
C ASP A 133 -45.66 -25.02 -24.26
N ASP A 134 -46.45 -24.50 -23.34
CA ASP A 134 -47.62 -25.20 -22.87
C ASP A 134 -48.53 -24.28 -22.04
N THR A 135 -49.33 -23.44 -22.70
CA THR A 135 -50.54 -22.86 -22.15
C THR A 135 -51.74 -23.76 -22.49
N GLN A 136 -51.96 -24.77 -21.67
CA GLN A 136 -53.34 -25.34 -21.55
C GLN A 136 -53.53 -25.86 -20.12
N ALA A 137 -54.20 -25.06 -19.30
CA ALA A 137 -54.74 -25.46 -18.03
C ALA A 137 -55.81 -26.51 -18.24
N ALA A 138 -55.54 -27.76 -17.97
CA ALA A 138 -56.53 -28.79 -17.78
C ALA A 138 -57.02 -28.79 -16.33
N SER A 139 -58.19 -28.22 -16.09
CA SER A 139 -58.98 -28.36 -14.86
C SER A 139 -59.47 -29.81 -14.77
N GLY A 140 -58.77 -30.68 -14.07
CA GLY A 140 -59.20 -32.03 -13.70
C GLY A 140 -59.62 -32.05 -12.21
N PRO A 141 -60.54 -32.93 -11.80
CA PRO A 141 -61.17 -32.91 -10.48
C PRO A 141 -60.17 -33.27 -9.38
N THR A 142 -60.17 -32.50 -8.31
CA THR A 142 -59.38 -32.63 -7.10
C THR A 142 -59.69 -33.96 -6.38
N GLN A 143 -59.01 -35.04 -6.72
CA GLN A 143 -58.96 -36.23 -5.86
C GLN A 143 -58.01 -35.95 -4.72
N GLY A 144 -58.46 -36.20 -3.48
CA GLY A 144 -57.78 -35.89 -2.23
C GLY A 144 -56.29 -36.28 -2.22
N GLN A 145 -55.41 -35.30 -2.26
CA GLN A 145 -53.98 -35.49 -2.08
C GLN A 145 -53.75 -35.89 -0.62
N LEU A 146 -53.39 -37.14 -0.40
CA LEU A 146 -52.83 -37.62 0.87
C LEU A 146 -51.54 -36.81 1.12
N HIS A 147 -51.61 -35.81 1.99
CA HIS A 147 -50.40 -35.05 2.39
C HIS A 147 -49.53 -35.92 3.29
N TRP A 148 -48.43 -36.43 2.74
CA TRP A 148 -47.41 -37.10 3.51
C TRP A 148 -46.48 -36.04 4.13
N ASN A 149 -46.33 -36.07 5.45
CA ASN A 149 -45.38 -35.24 6.16
C ASN A 149 -44.07 -35.99 6.31
N PHE A 150 -42.98 -35.33 5.94
CA PHE A 150 -41.61 -35.89 6.03
C PHE A 150 -40.91 -35.25 7.22
N GLY A 151 -40.21 -36.07 8.00
CA GLY A 151 -39.35 -35.65 9.12
C GLY A 151 -37.96 -36.32 9.03
N LEU A 152 -36.95 -35.66 9.57
CA LEU A 152 -35.59 -36.13 9.66
C LEU A 152 -35.04 -35.80 11.06
N SER A 153 -34.72 -36.82 11.86
CA SER A 153 -34.21 -36.61 13.21
C SER A 153 -32.69 -36.36 13.23
N ASP A 154 -31.94 -37.26 12.59
CA ASP A 154 -30.48 -37.18 12.60
C ASP A 154 -29.87 -37.26 11.20
N CYS A 155 -28.84 -36.46 10.96
CA CYS A 155 -28.07 -36.49 9.72
C CYS A 155 -26.56 -36.58 10.01
N THR A 156 -25.86 -37.50 9.35
CA THR A 156 -24.41 -37.62 9.46
C THR A 156 -23.79 -37.66 8.06
N LEU A 157 -22.85 -36.75 7.83
CA LEU A 157 -22.00 -36.79 6.65
C LEU A 157 -20.61 -37.23 7.08
N THR A 158 -19.97 -38.09 6.27
CA THR A 158 -18.59 -38.49 6.51
C THR A 158 -17.78 -38.40 5.22
N GLN A 159 -16.56 -37.90 5.33
CA GLN A 159 -15.63 -37.77 4.21
C GLN A 159 -16.24 -36.94 3.04
N ALA A 160 -16.87 -35.81 3.36
CA ALA A 160 -17.45 -34.92 2.35
C ALA A 160 -16.38 -34.02 1.73
N ASP A 161 -16.46 -33.87 0.40
CA ASP A 161 -15.62 -32.97 -0.38
C ASP A 161 -16.51 -31.91 -1.05
N ILE A 162 -16.35 -30.65 -0.66
CA ILE A 162 -17.17 -29.54 -1.13
C ILE A 162 -16.27 -28.57 -1.85
N SER A 163 -16.51 -28.33 -3.12
CA SER A 163 -15.83 -27.31 -3.90
C SER A 163 -16.81 -26.28 -4.44
N TRP A 164 -16.37 -25.05 -4.54
CA TRP A 164 -17.14 -23.95 -5.10
C TRP A 164 -16.28 -23.11 -6.03
N ASP A 165 -16.93 -22.62 -7.06
CA ASP A 165 -16.37 -21.68 -8.01
C ASP A 165 -17.44 -20.63 -8.31
N ASP A 166 -17.20 -19.39 -7.83
CA ASP A 166 -18.08 -18.25 -8.03
C ASP A 166 -17.35 -17.23 -8.91
N GLU A 167 -17.68 -17.26 -10.20
CA GLU A 167 -17.05 -16.36 -11.17
C GLU A 167 -17.43 -14.88 -10.96
N GLN A 168 -18.60 -14.59 -10.37
CA GLN A 168 -19.03 -13.22 -10.06
C GLN A 168 -18.25 -12.62 -8.92
N ALA A 169 -17.99 -13.41 -7.89
CA ALA A 169 -17.25 -12.98 -6.71
C ALA A 169 -15.73 -13.24 -6.83
N HIS A 170 -15.27 -13.87 -7.91
CA HIS A 170 -13.89 -14.34 -8.09
C HIS A 170 -13.42 -15.22 -6.91
N LEU A 171 -14.31 -16.03 -6.35
CA LEU A 171 -14.05 -16.86 -5.18
C LEU A 171 -14.07 -18.36 -5.57
N THR A 172 -12.91 -18.96 -5.58
CA THR A 172 -12.76 -20.41 -5.72
C THR A 172 -12.32 -21.02 -4.39
N GLY A 173 -12.79 -22.24 -4.09
CA GLY A 173 -12.35 -22.89 -2.86
C GLY A 173 -12.78 -24.34 -2.77
N ALA A 174 -12.14 -25.05 -1.85
CA ALA A 174 -12.49 -26.42 -1.51
C ALA A 174 -12.40 -26.62 0.00
N LEU A 175 -13.28 -27.44 0.54
CA LEU A 175 -13.38 -27.78 1.95
C LEU A 175 -13.64 -29.27 2.08
N LYS A 176 -12.88 -29.94 2.94
CA LYS A 176 -13.08 -31.34 3.27
C LYS A 176 -13.66 -31.46 4.67
N LEU A 177 -14.81 -32.12 4.79
CA LEU A 177 -15.41 -32.46 6.07
C LEU A 177 -15.06 -33.92 6.41
N SER A 178 -14.34 -34.11 7.48
CA SER A 178 -14.10 -35.48 8.02
C SER A 178 -15.40 -36.04 8.56
N GLN A 179 -16.15 -35.25 9.31
CA GLN A 179 -17.45 -35.64 9.84
C GLN A 179 -18.34 -34.37 10.03
N ALA A 180 -19.62 -34.48 9.68
CA ALA A 180 -20.64 -33.53 10.11
C ALA A 180 -21.82 -34.30 10.67
N ARG A 181 -22.21 -34.02 11.90
CA ARG A 181 -23.34 -34.65 12.59
C ARG A 181 -24.31 -33.58 13.03
N LEU A 182 -25.55 -33.74 12.61
CA LEU A 182 -26.71 -32.93 13.01
C LEU A 182 -27.70 -33.84 13.70
N THR A 183 -28.06 -33.56 14.94
CA THR A 183 -29.01 -34.36 15.70
C THR A 183 -30.15 -33.49 16.19
N GLY A 184 -31.37 -34.08 16.29
CA GLY A 184 -32.55 -33.36 16.72
C GLY A 184 -33.15 -32.44 15.67
N LEU A 185 -32.96 -32.73 14.39
CA LEU A 185 -33.46 -31.89 13.28
C LEU A 185 -35.00 -31.71 13.27
N ASP A 186 -35.76 -32.68 13.79
CA ASP A 186 -37.23 -32.67 13.95
C ASP A 186 -37.64 -32.14 15.31
N GLY A 187 -36.71 -31.80 16.20
CA GLY A 187 -36.90 -31.24 17.52
C GLY A 187 -36.99 -29.71 17.56
N ALA A 188 -37.11 -29.18 18.77
CA ALA A 188 -37.07 -27.73 19.03
C ALA A 188 -35.64 -27.14 18.86
N MET A 189 -34.62 -27.99 19.02
CA MET A 189 -33.20 -27.62 18.89
C MET A 189 -32.45 -28.68 18.08
N THR A 190 -31.54 -28.22 17.26
CA THR A 190 -30.64 -29.08 16.47
C THR A 190 -29.21 -28.89 16.98
N ASP A 191 -28.58 -30.00 17.39
CA ASP A 191 -27.17 -29.99 17.79
C ASP A 191 -26.27 -30.16 16.55
N TRP A 192 -25.20 -29.39 16.54
CA TRP A 192 -24.19 -29.38 15.49
C TRP A 192 -22.85 -29.89 16.00
N ASN A 193 -22.26 -30.79 15.28
CA ASN A 193 -20.84 -31.16 15.42
C ASN A 193 -20.27 -31.39 14.02
N VAL A 194 -19.49 -30.46 13.55
CA VAL A 194 -18.89 -30.48 12.21
C VAL A 194 -17.37 -30.35 12.36
N GLU A 195 -16.66 -31.33 11.83
CA GLU A 195 -15.20 -31.37 11.81
C GLU A 195 -14.73 -31.42 10.37
N GLY A 196 -13.72 -30.62 10.05
CA GLY A 196 -13.19 -30.56 8.71
C GLY A 196 -11.80 -29.98 8.66
N GLU A 197 -11.27 -29.98 7.44
CA GLU A 197 -9.91 -29.53 7.17
C GLU A 197 -9.84 -28.76 5.85
N LYS A 198 -8.92 -27.81 5.78
CA LYS A 198 -8.54 -27.09 4.57
C LYS A 198 -7.03 -26.87 4.60
N GLY A 199 -6.31 -27.44 3.62
CA GLY A 199 -4.84 -27.44 3.66
C GLY A 199 -4.32 -28.18 4.90
N HIS A 200 -3.57 -27.47 5.73
CA HIS A 200 -3.04 -27.95 7.02
C HIS A 200 -3.81 -27.37 8.24
N GLY A 201 -4.93 -26.70 7.95
CA GLY A 201 -5.84 -26.18 8.98
C GLY A 201 -6.98 -27.14 9.27
N HIS A 202 -7.29 -27.33 10.56
CA HIS A 202 -8.45 -28.06 11.06
C HIS A 202 -9.44 -27.11 11.71
N PHE A 203 -10.73 -27.39 11.55
CA PHE A 203 -11.77 -26.66 12.27
C PHE A 203 -12.80 -27.62 12.86
N VAL A 204 -13.33 -27.21 14.00
CA VAL A 204 -14.43 -27.88 14.68
C VAL A 204 -15.50 -26.87 14.98
N LEU A 205 -16.69 -27.07 14.38
CA LEU A 205 -17.89 -26.26 14.64
C LEU A 205 -18.85 -27.06 15.49
N THR A 206 -19.16 -26.57 16.67
CA THR A 206 -20.12 -27.15 17.58
C THR A 206 -21.17 -26.15 17.99
N GLY A 207 -22.32 -26.60 18.45
CA GLY A 207 -23.35 -25.72 19.01
C GLY A 207 -24.75 -26.22 18.73
N GLN A 208 -25.67 -25.28 18.87
CA GLN A 208 -27.11 -25.55 18.72
C GLN A 208 -27.77 -24.47 17.85
N THR A 209 -28.78 -24.90 17.11
CA THR A 209 -29.69 -23.99 16.43
C THR A 209 -31.13 -24.34 16.77
N GLY A 210 -32.05 -23.38 16.57
CA GLY A 210 -33.47 -23.70 16.60
C GLY A 210 -33.89 -24.68 15.49
N PRO A 211 -35.18 -24.95 15.32
CA PRO A 211 -35.65 -25.98 14.41
C PRO A 211 -35.36 -25.65 12.95
N LEU A 212 -34.47 -26.42 12.34
CA LEU A 212 -34.01 -26.20 10.95
C LEU A 212 -35.09 -26.53 9.93
N LEU A 213 -35.92 -27.57 10.18
CA LEU A 213 -36.93 -28.04 9.22
C LEU A 213 -38.13 -27.07 9.12
N SER A 214 -38.39 -26.25 10.14
CA SER A 214 -39.38 -25.18 10.15
C SER A 214 -38.80 -23.78 9.97
N MET A 215 -37.63 -23.69 9.35
CA MET A 215 -36.99 -22.41 9.07
C MET A 215 -37.89 -21.53 8.19
N GLY A 216 -38.24 -20.35 8.69
CA GLY A 216 -39.14 -19.41 8.00
C GLY A 216 -40.52 -19.27 8.67
N GLU A 217 -40.94 -20.18 9.56
CA GLU A 217 -42.16 -20.09 10.33
C GLU A 217 -41.95 -19.49 11.73
N ALA A 218 -40.80 -19.69 12.30
CA ALA A 218 -40.40 -19.22 13.63
C ALA A 218 -38.98 -18.65 13.64
N PRO A 219 -38.66 -17.82 14.66
CA PRO A 219 -37.27 -17.37 14.85
C PRO A 219 -36.33 -18.56 15.05
N LEU A 220 -35.19 -18.53 14.35
CA LEU A 220 -34.12 -19.53 14.46
C LEU A 220 -33.08 -19.03 15.45
N ALA A 221 -33.06 -19.61 16.64
CA ALA A 221 -31.96 -19.35 17.60
C ALA A 221 -30.65 -19.94 17.10
N LEU A 222 -29.56 -19.30 17.40
CA LEU A 222 -28.18 -19.71 17.04
C LEU A 222 -27.29 -19.64 18.27
N ALA A 223 -26.53 -20.70 18.52
CA ALA A 223 -25.47 -20.74 19.53
C ALA A 223 -24.34 -21.63 19.03
N LEU A 224 -23.43 -21.07 18.24
CA LEU A 224 -22.36 -21.80 17.53
C LEU A 224 -21.00 -21.43 18.09
N ARG A 225 -20.09 -22.40 18.12
CA ARG A 225 -18.70 -22.27 18.56
C ARG A 225 -17.81 -22.89 17.49
N LEU A 226 -16.82 -22.14 17.04
CA LEU A 226 -15.80 -22.57 16.06
C LEU A 226 -14.45 -22.60 16.76
N ALA A 227 -13.78 -23.72 16.71
CA ALA A 227 -12.38 -23.86 17.11
C ALA A 227 -11.52 -24.10 15.88
N LEU A 228 -10.39 -23.39 15.78
CA LEU A 228 -9.44 -23.48 14.66
C LEU A 228 -8.10 -24.00 15.17
N LYS A 229 -7.52 -24.92 14.40
CA LYS A 229 -6.16 -25.42 14.61
C LYS A 229 -5.37 -25.31 13.31
N VAL A 230 -4.12 -24.92 13.41
CA VAL A 230 -3.18 -24.86 12.28
C VAL A 230 -1.90 -25.58 12.70
N ASP A 231 -1.43 -26.52 11.89
CA ASP A 231 -0.27 -27.37 12.20
C ASP A 231 -0.38 -28.05 13.59
N GLY A 232 -1.58 -28.45 13.98
CA GLY A 232 -1.85 -29.10 15.27
C GLY A 232 -1.87 -28.17 16.49
N ARG A 233 -1.61 -26.88 16.32
CA ARG A 233 -1.68 -25.84 17.38
C ARG A 233 -3.06 -25.22 17.40
N ASP A 234 -3.53 -24.82 18.57
CA ASP A 234 -4.74 -24.00 18.70
C ASP A 234 -4.47 -22.64 18.09
N ALA A 235 -5.14 -22.33 16.98
CA ALA A 235 -5.03 -21.07 16.26
C ALA A 235 -6.02 -20.03 16.76
N GLY A 236 -7.23 -20.45 17.14
CA GLY A 236 -8.24 -19.52 17.66
C GLY A 236 -9.60 -20.13 17.89
N MET A 237 -10.47 -19.31 18.44
CA MET A 237 -11.86 -19.65 18.71
C MET A 237 -12.76 -18.51 18.25
N ALA A 238 -13.96 -18.85 17.76
CA ALA A 238 -15.02 -17.89 17.48
C ALA A 238 -16.38 -18.42 18.00
N HIS A 239 -17.28 -17.49 18.27
CA HIS A 239 -18.65 -17.83 18.64
C HIS A 239 -19.63 -16.93 17.91
N LEU A 240 -20.84 -17.46 17.69
CA LEU A 240 -21.96 -16.75 17.11
C LEU A 240 -23.22 -17.13 17.88
N ASP A 241 -23.79 -16.17 18.58
CA ASP A 241 -25.01 -16.33 19.38
C ASP A 241 -26.07 -15.35 18.89
N GLY A 242 -27.35 -15.74 18.98
CA GLY A 242 -28.46 -14.85 18.66
C GLY A 242 -29.64 -15.51 17.98
N ALA A 243 -30.35 -14.78 17.14
CA ALA A 243 -31.51 -15.26 16.44
C ALA A 243 -31.65 -14.65 15.05
N LEU A 244 -32.17 -15.47 14.13
CA LEU A 244 -32.69 -15.05 12.83
C LEU A 244 -34.21 -15.08 12.88
N SER A 245 -34.87 -14.01 12.47
CA SER A 245 -36.34 -13.89 12.47
C SER A 245 -36.83 -13.72 11.03
N PRO A 246 -37.86 -14.46 10.60
CA PRO A 246 -38.49 -14.24 9.32
C PRO A 246 -39.19 -12.86 9.34
N SER A 247 -38.97 -12.06 8.32
CA SER A 247 -39.71 -10.80 8.15
C SER A 247 -41.12 -11.14 7.60
N GLY A 248 -42.15 -10.88 8.37
CA GLY A 248 -43.52 -11.29 8.06
C GLY A 248 -44.04 -10.84 6.71
N GLY A 249 -44.46 -11.80 5.90
CA GLY A 249 -45.62 -11.73 5.02
C GLY A 249 -45.56 -10.98 3.69
N GLN A 250 -44.47 -10.35 3.29
CA GLN A 250 -44.31 -9.78 1.94
C GLN A 250 -43.19 -10.48 1.17
N GLU A 251 -43.52 -10.94 -0.05
CA GLU A 251 -42.50 -11.47 -0.97
C GLU A 251 -41.42 -10.40 -1.21
N GLY A 252 -40.18 -10.70 -0.79
CA GLY A 252 -39.04 -9.77 -0.82
C GLY A 252 -38.56 -9.24 0.53
N ALA A 253 -39.31 -9.44 1.62
CA ALA A 253 -38.87 -9.09 2.97
C ALA A 253 -37.78 -10.05 3.42
N GLY A 254 -36.53 -9.54 3.56
CA GLY A 254 -35.36 -10.30 4.02
C GLY A 254 -35.54 -10.77 5.47
N TRP A 255 -34.65 -11.67 5.92
CA TRP A 255 -34.54 -12.08 7.31
C TRP A 255 -34.10 -10.94 8.20
N GLY A 256 -34.74 -10.75 9.35
CA GLY A 256 -34.20 -9.97 10.45
C GLY A 256 -33.21 -10.80 11.24
N TYR A 257 -32.16 -10.17 11.76
CA TYR A 257 -31.17 -10.87 12.60
C TYR A 257 -30.76 -10.00 13.77
N ARG A 258 -30.54 -10.64 14.90
CA ARG A 258 -29.88 -10.08 16.07
C ARG A 258 -28.83 -11.07 16.52
N LEU A 259 -27.55 -10.71 16.30
CA LEU A 259 -26.44 -11.62 16.45
C LEU A 259 -25.34 -10.96 17.32
N THR A 260 -24.71 -11.75 18.12
CA THR A 260 -23.42 -11.41 18.76
C THR A 260 -22.38 -12.39 18.24
N ALA A 261 -21.31 -11.87 17.69
CA ALA A 261 -20.19 -12.65 17.20
C ALA A 261 -18.93 -12.21 17.92
N GLY A 262 -18.15 -13.16 18.36
CA GLY A 262 -16.87 -12.85 18.98
C GLY A 262 -15.86 -13.93 18.71
N GLY A 263 -14.58 -13.59 18.87
CA GLY A 263 -13.53 -14.55 18.66
C GLY A 263 -12.16 -14.03 19.04
N SER A 264 -11.24 -14.96 19.14
CA SER A 264 -9.83 -14.69 19.35
C SER A 264 -8.96 -15.57 18.48
N LEU A 265 -7.88 -15.00 17.99
CA LEU A 265 -6.87 -15.69 17.19
C LEU A 265 -5.49 -15.42 17.78
N ALA A 266 -4.68 -16.45 17.89
CA ALA A 266 -3.30 -16.31 18.31
C ALA A 266 -2.47 -15.55 17.27
N GLN A 267 -2.67 -15.88 16.00
CA GLN A 267 -2.00 -15.25 14.86
C GLN A 267 -3.00 -14.99 13.73
N LEU A 268 -3.02 -13.77 13.21
CA LEU A 268 -3.91 -13.38 12.10
C LEU A 268 -3.57 -14.14 10.82
N ALA A 269 -2.28 -14.35 10.56
CA ALA A 269 -1.79 -15.08 9.39
C ALA A 269 -2.25 -16.55 9.33
N ASP A 270 -2.65 -17.16 10.47
CA ASP A 270 -3.21 -18.51 10.50
C ASP A 270 -4.50 -18.62 9.67
N LEU A 271 -5.23 -17.51 9.51
CA LEU A 271 -6.41 -17.48 8.64
C LEU A 271 -6.09 -17.61 7.15
N ASN A 272 -4.87 -17.32 6.71
CA ASN A 272 -4.47 -17.50 5.30
C ASN A 272 -4.57 -18.96 4.84
N VAL A 273 -4.49 -19.91 5.77
CA VAL A 273 -4.71 -21.34 5.48
C VAL A 273 -6.15 -21.59 5.01
N PHE A 274 -7.11 -20.88 5.63
CA PHE A 274 -8.53 -21.00 5.31
C PHE A 274 -8.94 -20.04 4.18
N PHE A 275 -8.27 -18.87 4.09
CA PHE A 275 -8.55 -17.81 3.11
C PHE A 275 -7.27 -17.36 2.40
N PRO A 276 -6.69 -18.20 1.50
CA PRO A 276 -5.38 -17.94 0.91
C PRO A 276 -5.29 -16.65 0.07
N HIS A 277 -6.43 -16.16 -0.43
CA HIS A 277 -6.48 -14.91 -1.20
C HIS A 277 -6.54 -13.64 -0.32
N ALA A 278 -6.72 -13.78 0.99
CA ALA A 278 -6.81 -12.63 1.89
C ALA A 278 -5.44 -12.00 2.18
N ASP A 279 -4.35 -12.76 2.00
CA ASP A 279 -2.96 -12.31 2.23
C ASP A 279 -2.80 -11.48 3.51
N LEU A 280 -3.34 -12.02 4.63
CA LEU A 280 -3.35 -11.34 5.91
C LEU A 280 -1.94 -11.27 6.49
N PRO A 281 -1.54 -10.12 7.06
CA PRO A 281 -0.21 -9.95 7.65
C PRO A 281 -0.04 -10.75 8.93
N ALA A 282 1.21 -10.91 9.36
CA ALA A 282 1.51 -11.47 10.66
C ALA A 282 1.03 -10.52 11.77
N GLY A 283 -0.04 -10.90 12.45
CA GLY A 283 -0.62 -10.18 13.58
C GLY A 283 -0.84 -11.13 14.74
N GLN A 284 -0.63 -10.70 15.97
CA GLN A 284 -0.73 -11.52 17.19
C GLN A 284 -1.87 -11.07 18.08
N ASN A 285 -2.44 -11.99 18.83
CA ASN A 285 -3.45 -11.71 19.85
C ASN A 285 -4.64 -10.89 19.32
N VAL A 286 -5.23 -11.36 18.24
CA VAL A 286 -6.42 -10.74 17.63
C VAL A 286 -7.65 -11.14 18.44
N SER A 287 -8.49 -10.16 18.78
CA SER A 287 -9.81 -10.42 19.36
C SER A 287 -10.84 -9.48 18.76
N VAL A 288 -12.04 -10.00 18.55
CA VAL A 288 -13.18 -9.23 18.02
C VAL A 288 -14.43 -9.60 18.80
N ASP A 289 -15.21 -8.61 19.19
CA ASP A 289 -16.57 -8.74 19.74
C ASP A 289 -17.49 -7.79 18.94
N LEU A 290 -18.50 -8.33 18.33
CA LEU A 290 -19.39 -7.63 17.43
C LEU A 290 -20.83 -7.95 17.74
N ALA A 291 -21.70 -6.94 17.88
CA ALA A 291 -23.13 -7.11 17.96
C ALA A 291 -23.80 -6.51 16.74
N LEU A 292 -24.67 -7.28 16.09
CA LEU A 292 -25.37 -6.93 14.87
C LEU A 292 -26.88 -7.00 15.10
N ASP A 293 -27.62 -6.03 14.61
CA ASP A 293 -29.09 -6.03 14.52
C ASP A 293 -29.48 -5.43 13.16
N GLY A 294 -30.17 -6.17 12.34
CA GLY A 294 -30.45 -5.71 10.99
C GLY A 294 -31.52 -6.52 10.27
N LYS A 295 -31.82 -6.11 9.04
CA LYS A 295 -32.79 -6.79 8.15
C LYS A 295 -32.21 -6.87 6.74
N GLY A 296 -32.29 -8.05 6.13
CA GLY A 296 -31.85 -8.26 4.75
C GLY A 296 -30.37 -8.01 4.57
N ASP A 297 -30.01 -7.16 3.64
CA ASP A 297 -28.62 -6.84 3.26
C ASP A 297 -28.10 -5.57 3.97
N GLN A 298 -28.86 -5.03 4.94
CA GLN A 298 -28.47 -3.84 5.71
C GLN A 298 -28.08 -4.25 7.14
N PRO A 299 -26.79 -4.54 7.39
CA PRO A 299 -26.34 -4.82 8.73
C PRO A 299 -26.30 -3.54 9.56
N GLY A 300 -26.98 -3.55 10.71
CA GLY A 300 -26.82 -2.53 11.74
C GLY A 300 -25.81 -3.00 12.78
N ILE A 301 -24.65 -2.37 12.85
CA ILE A 301 -23.66 -2.67 13.88
C ILE A 301 -24.09 -1.97 15.16
N GLN A 302 -24.30 -2.75 16.24
CA GLN A 302 -24.75 -2.24 17.54
C GLN A 302 -23.58 -2.02 18.51
N ARG A 303 -22.53 -2.82 18.39
CA ARG A 303 -21.32 -2.74 19.20
C ARG A 303 -20.15 -3.34 18.43
N LEU A 304 -18.99 -2.75 18.57
CA LEU A 304 -17.73 -3.23 17.99
C LEU A 304 -16.60 -3.05 18.99
N HIS A 305 -15.93 -4.14 19.34
CA HIS A 305 -14.64 -4.12 20.01
C HIS A 305 -13.69 -5.01 19.22
N ALA A 306 -12.61 -4.45 18.71
CA ALA A 306 -11.57 -5.19 18.03
C ALA A 306 -10.21 -4.81 18.58
N ARG A 307 -9.38 -5.79 18.83
CA ARG A 307 -8.00 -5.60 19.30
C ARG A 307 -7.07 -6.48 18.51
N ILE A 308 -5.94 -5.92 18.14
CA ILE A 308 -4.84 -6.63 17.52
C ILE A 308 -3.59 -6.26 18.32
N GLY A 309 -2.81 -7.24 18.71
CA GLY A 309 -1.50 -7.03 19.29
C GLY A 309 -0.47 -6.65 18.23
N ALA A 310 0.72 -7.17 18.34
CA ALA A 310 1.77 -6.85 17.37
C ALA A 310 1.33 -7.23 15.95
N LEU A 311 1.48 -6.29 15.00
CA LEU A 311 1.16 -6.46 13.59
C LEU A 311 2.34 -5.98 12.75
N ASP A 312 2.81 -6.82 11.83
CA ASP A 312 3.83 -6.43 10.87
C ASP A 312 3.20 -5.62 9.73
N ILE A 313 3.50 -4.34 9.71
CA ILE A 313 3.08 -3.40 8.66
C ILE A 313 4.23 -2.98 7.74
N GLY A 314 5.40 -3.60 7.88
CA GLY A 314 6.63 -3.25 7.14
C GLY A 314 6.49 -3.35 5.63
N ARG A 315 5.55 -4.16 5.13
CA ARG A 315 5.24 -4.25 3.70
C ARG A 315 4.53 -3.02 3.12
N TRP A 316 3.85 -2.22 3.96
CA TRP A 316 3.19 -0.98 3.56
C TRP A 316 4.02 0.25 3.94
N LEU A 317 4.73 0.18 5.08
CA LEU A 317 5.54 1.27 5.59
C LEU A 317 6.87 0.72 6.12
N GLN A 318 7.95 0.87 5.34
CA GLN A 318 9.28 0.39 5.74
C GLN A 318 9.74 1.00 7.07
N GLY A 319 10.26 0.16 7.95
CA GLY A 319 10.72 0.59 9.27
C GLY A 319 9.61 0.87 10.28
N ALA A 320 8.35 0.54 9.96
CA ALA A 320 7.23 0.66 10.87
C ALA A 320 6.79 -0.72 11.41
N SER A 321 6.41 -0.76 12.67
CA SER A 321 5.80 -1.90 13.33
C SER A 321 4.68 -1.45 14.25
N LEU A 322 3.60 -2.23 14.31
CA LEU A 322 2.47 -1.98 15.20
C LEU A 322 2.60 -2.87 16.42
N THR A 323 2.48 -2.29 17.60
CA THR A 323 2.50 -3.02 18.87
C THR A 323 1.09 -3.35 19.34
N SER A 324 0.13 -2.45 19.14
CA SER A 324 -1.27 -2.68 19.43
C SER A 324 -2.18 -1.78 18.61
N LEU A 325 -3.35 -2.33 18.27
CA LEU A 325 -4.47 -1.59 17.66
C LEU A 325 -5.74 -1.96 18.43
N SER A 326 -6.50 -0.97 18.85
CA SER A 326 -7.88 -1.17 19.31
C SER A 326 -8.86 -0.29 18.55
N VAL A 327 -10.05 -0.84 18.35
CA VAL A 327 -11.20 -0.18 17.73
C VAL A 327 -12.39 -0.46 18.64
N ASP A 328 -12.96 0.57 19.23
CA ASP A 328 -13.98 0.43 20.26
C ASP A 328 -15.19 1.35 20.01
N ALA A 329 -16.40 0.78 20.04
CA ALA A 329 -17.66 1.52 20.07
C ALA A 329 -18.74 0.67 20.75
N ASN A 330 -19.50 1.24 21.69
CA ASN A 330 -20.48 0.53 22.51
C ASN A 330 -21.93 0.65 21.99
N SER A 331 -22.20 1.65 21.14
CA SER A 331 -23.54 1.87 20.55
C SER A 331 -23.43 2.45 19.13
N PRO A 332 -24.48 2.37 18.31
CA PRO A 332 -24.48 2.95 16.96
C PRO A 332 -24.28 4.47 16.92
N ALA A 333 -24.60 5.18 18.03
CA ALA A 333 -24.44 6.63 18.13
C ALA A 333 -23.04 7.03 18.63
N ASP A 334 -22.25 6.08 19.14
CA ASP A 334 -20.92 6.37 19.67
C ASP A 334 -19.92 6.58 18.53
N PRO A 335 -18.97 7.52 18.69
CA PRO A 335 -17.82 7.59 17.81
C PRO A 335 -17.00 6.30 17.92
N VAL A 336 -16.53 5.81 16.79
CA VAL A 336 -15.62 4.66 16.76
C VAL A 336 -14.24 5.13 17.21
N ALA A 337 -13.90 4.83 18.44
CA ALA A 337 -12.60 5.16 19.01
C ALA A 337 -11.50 4.26 18.44
N LEU A 338 -10.43 4.87 17.96
CA LEU A 338 -9.24 4.21 17.43
C LEU A 338 -8.06 4.51 18.37
N HIS A 339 -7.33 3.48 18.73
CA HIS A 339 -6.08 3.63 19.46
C HIS A 339 -5.03 2.68 18.89
N LEU A 340 -3.94 3.23 18.41
CA LEU A 340 -2.84 2.53 17.76
C LEU A 340 -1.54 2.92 18.43
N VAL A 341 -0.73 1.94 18.76
CA VAL A 341 0.62 2.13 19.31
C VAL A 341 1.59 1.31 18.47
N GLY A 342 2.70 1.92 18.09
CA GLY A 342 3.70 1.28 17.24
C GLY A 342 5.05 1.99 17.32
N GLN A 343 5.88 1.70 16.31
CA GLN A 343 7.18 2.34 16.14
C GLN A 343 7.39 2.66 14.66
N VAL A 344 8.02 3.79 14.39
CA VAL A 344 8.46 4.20 13.05
C VAL A 344 9.92 4.64 13.17
N GLY A 345 10.81 4.02 12.39
CA GLY A 345 12.25 4.31 12.48
C GLY A 345 12.85 4.05 13.87
N GLY A 346 12.29 3.09 14.63
CA GLY A 346 12.72 2.78 16.01
C GLY A 346 12.20 3.74 17.07
N GLN A 347 11.42 4.77 16.69
CA GLN A 347 10.80 5.71 17.63
C GLN A 347 9.34 5.30 17.91
N PRO A 348 8.88 5.35 19.17
CA PRO A 348 7.51 5.03 19.51
C PRO A 348 6.54 6.06 18.92
N VAL A 349 5.44 5.57 18.37
CA VAL A 349 4.34 6.38 17.81
C VAL A 349 3.03 5.90 18.41
N SER A 350 2.18 6.85 18.80
CA SER A 350 0.79 6.58 19.16
C SER A 350 -0.16 7.39 18.31
N ILE A 351 -1.28 6.77 17.92
CA ILE A 351 -2.39 7.43 17.24
C ILE A 351 -3.65 7.14 18.06
N ALA A 352 -4.37 8.19 18.42
CA ALA A 352 -5.61 8.09 19.15
C ALA A 352 -6.65 9.04 18.57
N GLY A 353 -7.93 8.65 18.64
CA GLY A 353 -9.02 9.50 18.18
C GLY A 353 -10.24 8.71 17.74
N SER A 354 -10.98 9.22 16.78
CA SER A 354 -12.22 8.61 16.31
C SER A 354 -12.36 8.65 14.78
N ALA A 355 -13.12 7.68 14.24
CA ALA A 355 -13.46 7.59 12.83
C ALA A 355 -14.97 7.35 12.64
N GLY A 356 -15.73 8.43 12.57
CA GLY A 356 -17.17 8.41 12.42
C GLY A 356 -17.93 7.84 13.61
N VAL A 357 -19.23 7.70 13.45
CA VAL A 357 -20.09 6.99 14.41
C VAL A 357 -20.33 5.56 13.91
N LEU A 358 -20.46 4.61 14.84
CA LEU A 358 -20.57 3.19 14.52
C LEU A 358 -21.74 2.88 13.56
N GLY A 359 -22.88 3.54 13.71
CA GLY A 359 -24.03 3.40 12.82
C GLY A 359 -23.73 3.79 11.37
N GLY A 360 -22.82 4.71 11.15
CA GLY A 360 -22.35 5.12 9.82
C GLY A 360 -21.52 4.07 9.10
N TRP A 361 -20.84 3.17 9.83
CA TRP A 361 -20.03 2.10 9.25
C TRP A 361 -20.86 1.00 8.57
N SER A 362 -22.12 0.86 8.97
CA SER A 362 -23.05 -0.11 8.39
C SER A 362 -23.85 0.44 7.20
N ALA A 363 -24.05 1.74 7.12
CA ALA A 363 -24.53 2.39 5.90
C ALA A 363 -23.39 2.31 4.88
N ARG A 364 -23.68 2.13 3.58
CA ARG A 364 -22.60 2.19 2.58
C ARG A 364 -21.91 3.52 2.76
N PRO A 365 -20.71 3.54 3.37
CA PRO A 365 -20.12 4.79 3.80
C PRO A 365 -19.57 5.46 2.58
N GLN A 366 -20.08 6.62 2.33
CA GLN A 366 -19.44 7.46 1.36
C GLN A 366 -18.32 8.23 2.06
N GLU A 367 -18.57 8.74 3.26
CA GLU A 367 -17.63 9.56 3.99
C GLU A 367 -17.84 9.41 5.50
N LEU A 368 -16.74 9.22 6.23
CA LEU A 368 -16.73 9.16 7.68
C LEU A 368 -15.95 10.35 8.24
N PRO A 369 -16.48 11.12 9.20
CA PRO A 369 -15.70 12.12 9.89
C PRO A 369 -14.55 11.45 10.65
N VAL A 370 -13.36 12.03 10.57
CA VAL A 370 -12.13 11.55 11.18
C VAL A 370 -11.58 12.65 12.07
N ASP A 371 -11.15 12.27 13.28
CA ASP A 371 -10.50 13.15 14.23
C ASP A 371 -9.42 12.32 14.97
N LEU A 372 -8.16 12.48 14.56
CA LEU A 372 -7.03 11.66 15.03
C LEU A 372 -5.90 12.56 15.52
N SER A 373 -5.31 12.18 16.64
CA SER A 373 -4.08 12.76 17.16
C SER A 373 -2.96 11.73 17.08
N LEU A 374 -1.86 12.11 16.44
CA LEU A 374 -0.64 11.33 16.33
C LEU A 374 0.43 11.95 17.21
N GLU A 375 1.09 11.13 18.02
CA GLU A 375 2.17 11.53 18.89
C GLU A 375 3.41 10.68 18.65
N GLN A 376 4.56 11.34 18.51
CA GLN A 376 5.87 10.70 18.42
C GLN A 376 6.90 11.51 19.23
N GLY A 377 7.20 11.05 20.43
CA GLY A 377 8.05 11.82 21.35
C GLY A 377 7.40 13.16 21.69
N ALA A 378 8.06 14.27 21.32
CA ALA A 378 7.52 15.62 21.49
C ALA A 378 6.75 16.13 20.26
N ALA A 379 6.62 15.32 19.21
CA ALA A 379 5.88 15.66 18.02
C ALA A 379 4.39 15.34 18.17
N HIS A 380 3.53 16.27 17.83
CA HIS A 380 2.08 16.12 17.84
C HIS A 380 1.51 16.54 16.50
N LEU A 381 0.73 15.65 15.89
CA LEU A 381 0.00 15.93 14.65
C LEU A 381 -1.48 15.60 14.87
N HIS A 382 -2.34 16.57 14.62
CA HIS A 382 -3.78 16.42 14.62
C HIS A 382 -4.29 16.35 13.17
N VAL A 383 -5.12 15.35 12.88
CA VAL A 383 -5.72 15.13 11.57
C VAL A 383 -7.23 15.08 11.74
N SER A 384 -7.94 15.98 11.10
CA SER A 384 -9.40 16.05 11.15
C SER A 384 -9.98 16.19 9.75
N GLY A 385 -11.25 15.83 9.57
CA GLY A 385 -11.91 15.95 8.28
C GLY A 385 -12.83 14.79 7.98
N VAL A 386 -12.93 14.41 6.72
CA VAL A 386 -13.72 13.28 6.25
C VAL A 386 -12.87 12.32 5.44
N ALA A 387 -13.05 11.03 5.69
CA ALA A 387 -12.41 9.95 4.93
C ALA A 387 -13.46 9.02 4.36
N GLY A 388 -13.38 8.73 3.07
CA GLY A 388 -14.33 7.86 2.37
C GLY A 388 -13.63 7.00 1.31
N VAL A 389 -14.34 6.02 0.79
CA VAL A 389 -13.81 5.12 -0.25
C VAL A 389 -13.61 5.88 -1.58
N GLY A 390 -14.53 6.78 -1.92
CA GLY A 390 -14.49 7.56 -3.15
C GLY A 390 -13.88 8.95 -3.00
N HIS A 391 -13.84 9.50 -1.80
CA HIS A 391 -13.33 10.86 -1.54
C HIS A 391 -12.85 10.97 -0.11
N SER A 392 -11.76 11.70 0.10
CA SER A 392 -11.28 12.08 1.44
C SER A 392 -10.78 13.52 1.41
N ALA A 393 -11.14 14.28 2.44
CA ALA A 393 -10.69 15.66 2.67
C ALA A 393 -10.21 15.79 4.12
N LEU A 394 -8.93 16.02 4.33
CA LEU A 394 -8.27 15.98 5.62
C LEU A 394 -7.51 17.28 5.88
N ASP A 395 -7.72 17.84 7.05
CA ASP A 395 -6.95 18.95 7.61
C ASP A 395 -5.92 18.38 8.59
N MET A 396 -4.66 18.75 8.39
CA MET A 396 -3.53 18.32 9.21
C MET A 396 -2.90 19.51 9.89
N GLN A 397 -2.79 19.52 11.22
CA GLN A 397 -2.13 20.54 11.99
C GLN A 397 -1.20 19.90 13.02
N GLY A 398 0.03 20.36 13.11
CA GLY A 398 0.94 19.76 14.05
C GLY A 398 2.21 20.53 14.33
N GLU A 399 2.80 20.20 15.46
CA GLU A 399 4.13 20.64 15.89
C GLU A 399 5.04 19.43 16.00
N LEU A 400 6.20 19.49 15.34
CA LEU A 400 7.19 18.44 15.24
C LEU A 400 8.49 18.99 15.85
N GLU A 401 8.78 18.61 17.09
CA GLU A 401 9.90 19.24 17.81
C GLU A 401 11.28 18.80 17.29
N ASP A 402 11.47 17.54 16.94
CA ASP A 402 12.74 17.03 16.40
C ASP A 402 12.48 15.96 15.33
N LEU A 403 12.45 16.38 14.07
CA LEU A 403 12.41 15.47 12.92
C LEU A 403 13.83 15.29 12.39
N ALA A 404 14.42 14.13 12.66
CA ALA A 404 15.66 13.66 12.06
C ALA A 404 15.44 12.24 11.51
N PRO A 405 14.75 12.09 10.37
CA PRO A 405 14.34 10.78 9.86
C PRO A 405 15.53 9.89 9.45
N ASP A 406 16.64 10.46 9.07
CA ASP A 406 17.89 9.77 8.72
C ASP A 406 19.07 10.74 8.83
N ALA A 407 20.28 10.23 9.12
CA ALA A 407 21.51 11.03 9.14
C ALA A 407 21.85 11.69 7.79
N ALA A 408 21.34 11.16 6.69
CA ALA A 408 21.48 11.71 5.35
C ALA A 408 20.50 12.85 5.04
N LEU A 409 19.40 12.97 5.78
CA LEU A 409 18.36 13.96 5.57
C LEU A 409 18.52 15.18 6.49
N PRO A 410 17.94 16.35 6.12
CA PRO A 410 17.95 17.51 6.99
C PRO A 410 17.18 17.24 8.29
N ALA A 411 17.76 17.63 9.43
CA ALA A 411 17.09 17.62 10.72
C ALA A 411 16.31 18.94 10.89
N LEU A 412 15.00 18.83 11.14
CA LEU A 412 14.11 19.95 11.41
C LEU A 412 13.82 20.05 12.91
N LYS A 413 13.90 21.25 13.48
CA LYS A 413 13.51 21.52 14.87
C LYS A 413 12.40 22.54 14.96
N GLY A 414 11.42 22.25 15.83
CA GLY A 414 10.26 23.11 16.03
C GLY A 414 9.52 23.37 14.73
N ALA A 415 9.28 22.31 13.97
CA ALA A 415 8.51 22.38 12.73
C ALA A 415 7.01 22.45 13.05
N ARG A 416 6.28 23.26 12.29
CA ARG A 416 4.83 23.33 12.28
C ARG A 416 4.34 23.02 10.89
N VAL A 417 3.32 22.19 10.84
CA VAL A 417 2.65 21.80 9.60
C VAL A 417 1.18 22.22 9.71
N ASN A 418 0.68 22.88 8.67
CA ASN A 418 -0.73 23.12 8.48
C ASN A 418 -1.05 22.81 7.02
N ALA A 419 -1.83 21.77 6.78
CA ALA A 419 -2.09 21.32 5.43
C ALA A 419 -3.54 20.84 5.29
N HIS A 420 -4.11 21.11 4.13
CA HIS A 420 -5.37 20.56 3.67
C HIS A 420 -5.10 19.63 2.50
N VAL A 421 -5.57 18.39 2.60
CA VAL A 421 -5.32 17.34 1.61
C VAL A 421 -6.63 16.74 1.17
N ASP A 422 -6.87 16.78 -0.13
CA ASP A 422 -7.99 16.13 -0.79
C ASP A 422 -7.53 14.94 -1.61
N SER A 423 -8.25 13.84 -1.53
CA SER A 423 -8.11 12.70 -2.44
C SER A 423 -9.46 12.39 -3.09
N PRO A 424 -9.61 12.58 -4.39
CA PRO A 424 -10.84 12.27 -5.11
C PRO A 424 -11.06 10.76 -5.28
N ASP A 425 -10.06 9.94 -4.95
CA ASP A 425 -10.13 8.48 -5.01
C ASP A 425 -9.18 7.87 -3.97
N THR A 426 -9.72 7.67 -2.77
CA THR A 426 -8.96 7.15 -1.62
C THR A 426 -8.42 5.75 -1.88
N LEU A 427 -9.11 4.91 -2.66
CA LEU A 427 -8.61 3.58 -3.01
C LEU A 427 -7.37 3.66 -3.89
N LYS A 428 -7.30 4.60 -4.83
CA LYS A 428 -6.09 4.84 -5.61
C LYS A 428 -4.94 5.33 -4.74
N LEU A 429 -5.22 6.21 -3.78
CA LEU A 429 -4.22 6.67 -2.83
C LEU A 429 -3.66 5.52 -1.99
N LEU A 430 -4.52 4.64 -1.47
CA LEU A 430 -4.10 3.48 -0.69
C LEU A 430 -3.37 2.42 -1.55
N ALA A 431 -3.67 2.34 -2.83
CA ALA A 431 -3.01 1.45 -3.77
C ALA A 431 -1.69 2.01 -4.33
N ALA A 432 -1.41 3.31 -4.14
CA ALA A 432 -0.21 3.97 -4.64
C ALA A 432 1.06 3.39 -3.99
N ARG A 433 2.05 3.08 -4.82
CA ARG A 433 3.31 2.44 -4.41
C ARG A 433 4.54 3.32 -4.62
N ASP A 434 4.39 4.43 -5.30
CA ASP A 434 5.44 5.39 -5.58
C ASP A 434 4.93 6.84 -5.47
N ALA A 435 5.86 7.79 -5.41
CA ALA A 435 5.55 9.20 -5.24
C ALA A 435 4.71 9.78 -6.40
N GLU A 436 4.89 9.28 -7.62
CA GLU A 436 4.14 9.73 -8.80
C GLU A 436 2.66 9.35 -8.67
N GLN A 437 2.37 8.12 -8.25
CA GLN A 437 1.00 7.65 -8.01
C GLN A 437 0.33 8.38 -6.84
N VAL A 438 1.07 8.63 -5.75
CA VAL A 438 0.57 9.43 -4.62
C VAL A 438 0.21 10.84 -5.08
N LEU A 439 1.10 11.53 -5.79
CA LEU A 439 0.85 12.88 -6.30
C LEU A 439 -0.32 12.94 -7.30
N ALA A 440 -0.52 11.87 -8.08
CA ALA A 440 -1.66 11.77 -9.00
C ALA A 440 -2.99 11.55 -8.28
N ALA A 441 -2.98 10.96 -7.08
CA ALA A 441 -4.16 10.64 -6.29
C ALA A 441 -4.52 11.71 -5.25
N VAL A 442 -3.68 12.72 -5.06
CA VAL A 442 -3.82 13.74 -4.01
C VAL A 442 -3.84 15.14 -4.61
N SER A 443 -4.68 15.98 -4.08
CA SER A 443 -4.61 17.44 -4.22
C SER A 443 -4.61 18.08 -2.84
N GLY A 444 -3.98 19.26 -2.71
CA GLY A 444 -3.96 19.94 -1.43
C GLY A 444 -3.00 21.11 -1.38
N VAL A 445 -3.10 21.83 -0.29
CA VAL A 445 -2.23 22.96 0.03
C VAL A 445 -1.72 22.83 1.45
N GLY A 446 -0.50 23.24 1.69
CA GLY A 446 0.07 23.19 3.02
C GLY A 446 1.16 24.20 3.26
N ASP A 447 1.26 24.65 4.50
CA ASP A 447 2.32 25.48 4.99
C ASP A 447 3.17 24.71 6.00
N VAL A 448 4.45 24.68 5.76
CA VAL A 448 5.43 24.08 6.67
C VAL A 448 6.36 25.20 7.13
N SER A 449 6.51 25.35 8.42
CA SER A 449 7.48 26.26 9.00
C SER A 449 8.35 25.52 10.00
N ALA A 450 9.63 25.90 10.13
CA ALA A 450 10.53 25.33 11.13
C ALA A 450 11.39 26.42 11.75
N ARG A 451 11.62 26.29 13.07
CA ARG A 451 12.49 27.21 13.80
C ARG A 451 13.93 27.10 13.26
N SER A 452 14.39 25.89 13.04
CA SER A 452 15.68 25.66 12.42
C SER A 452 15.70 24.36 11.60
N LEU A 453 16.54 24.35 10.58
CA LEU A 453 16.90 23.21 9.76
C LEU A 453 18.41 23.05 9.84
N THR A 454 18.90 21.85 10.09
CA THR A 454 20.33 21.55 10.11
C THR A 454 20.62 20.42 9.13
N TRP A 455 21.59 20.64 8.25
CA TRP A 455 22.02 19.62 7.29
C TRP A 455 23.53 19.69 7.09
N GLN A 456 24.22 18.56 7.23
CA GLN A 456 25.67 18.45 7.06
C GLN A 456 26.46 19.51 7.86
N GLY A 457 26.02 19.80 9.09
CA GLY A 457 26.65 20.78 9.97
C GLY A 457 26.32 22.26 9.66
N THR A 458 25.52 22.52 8.64
CA THR A 458 25.03 23.88 8.34
C THR A 458 23.61 24.04 8.87
N GLY A 459 23.35 25.20 9.50
CA GLY A 459 22.05 25.54 10.06
C GLY A 459 21.37 26.68 9.31
N TRP A 460 20.08 26.56 9.13
CA TRP A 460 19.16 27.58 8.67
C TRP A 460 18.11 27.84 9.74
N SER A 461 17.62 29.06 9.83
CA SER A 461 16.56 29.46 10.75
C SER A 461 15.39 30.07 10.01
N GLY A 462 14.21 30.08 10.65
CA GLY A 462 13.02 30.68 10.08
C GLY A 462 12.65 30.08 8.73
N VAL A 463 12.71 28.76 8.61
CA VAL A 463 12.34 28.03 7.38
C VAL A 463 10.83 28.13 7.20
N VAL A 464 10.38 28.56 6.03
CA VAL A 464 8.97 28.57 5.62
C VAL A 464 8.86 27.99 4.23
N ALA A 465 7.94 27.05 4.06
CA ALA A 465 7.67 26.39 2.80
C ALA A 465 6.15 26.33 2.57
N HIS A 466 5.72 26.76 1.40
CA HIS A 466 4.36 26.59 0.93
C HIS A 466 4.32 25.48 -0.12
N VAL A 467 3.46 24.49 0.09
CA VAL A 467 3.33 23.31 -0.75
C VAL A 467 1.96 23.31 -1.42
N VAL A 468 1.93 23.07 -2.71
CA VAL A 468 0.70 22.86 -3.47
C VAL A 468 0.84 21.57 -4.28
N ALA A 469 -0.12 20.68 -4.12
CA ALA A 469 -0.25 19.46 -4.93
C ALA A 469 -1.59 19.49 -5.64
N GLN A 470 -1.63 19.26 -6.96
CA GLN A 470 -2.87 19.24 -7.72
C GLN A 470 -2.71 18.44 -9.00
N ALA A 471 -3.56 17.43 -9.18
CA ALA A 471 -3.61 16.63 -10.42
C ALA A 471 -2.24 16.09 -10.87
N GLY A 472 -1.43 15.58 -9.94
CA GLY A 472 -0.09 15.08 -10.21
C GLY A 472 1.00 16.16 -10.30
N GLN A 473 0.65 17.43 -10.23
CA GLN A 473 1.59 18.53 -10.13
C GLN A 473 1.94 18.77 -8.66
N PHE A 474 3.20 19.09 -8.40
CA PHE A 474 3.69 19.47 -7.08
C PHE A 474 4.48 20.76 -7.20
N SER A 475 4.19 21.72 -6.35
CA SER A 475 4.92 22.99 -6.25
C SER A 475 5.29 23.25 -4.80
N LEU A 476 6.55 23.52 -4.57
CA LEU A 476 7.11 24.01 -3.32
C LEU A 476 7.56 25.45 -3.55
N ALA A 477 6.70 26.42 -3.27
CA ALA A 477 6.95 27.83 -3.56
C ALA A 477 6.09 28.78 -2.69
N PRO A 478 6.72 29.71 -1.93
CA PRO A 478 8.17 29.83 -1.73
C PRO A 478 8.71 28.81 -0.71
N LEU A 479 9.97 28.43 -0.88
CA LEU A 479 10.78 27.87 0.20
C LEU A 479 11.78 28.95 0.62
N THR A 480 11.67 29.47 1.83
CA THR A 480 12.52 30.55 2.35
C THR A 480 13.19 30.16 3.66
N ALA A 481 14.39 30.68 3.88
CA ALA A 481 15.13 30.46 5.12
C ALA A 481 16.17 31.57 5.33
N GLN A 482 16.65 31.73 6.55
CA GLN A 482 17.80 32.56 6.90
C GLN A 482 18.99 31.65 7.18
N GLY A 483 20.08 31.83 6.47
CA GLY A 483 21.29 31.04 6.67
C GLY A 483 22.55 31.79 6.25
N SER A 484 23.65 31.62 7.00
CA SER A 484 24.92 32.30 6.73
C SER A 484 24.84 33.83 6.56
N GLY A 485 23.87 34.45 7.28
CA GLY A 485 23.68 35.90 7.28
C GLY A 485 22.91 36.48 6.07
N ILE A 486 22.34 35.65 5.23
CA ILE A 486 21.50 36.09 4.10
C ILE A 486 20.14 35.40 4.09
N ALA A 487 19.15 36.11 3.52
CA ALA A 487 17.88 35.52 3.17
C ALA A 487 18.05 34.61 1.94
N GLN A 488 17.50 33.43 2.01
CA GLN A 488 17.57 32.43 0.95
C GLN A 488 16.17 32.07 0.49
N ALA A 489 16.03 31.80 -0.82
CA ALA A 489 14.78 31.38 -1.39
C ALA A 489 14.99 30.34 -2.49
N ALA A 490 14.09 29.37 -2.54
CA ALA A 490 14.06 28.38 -3.61
C ALA A 490 12.60 28.11 -4.03
N ARG A 491 12.46 27.59 -5.23
CA ARG A 491 11.21 27.06 -5.76
C ARG A 491 11.50 25.71 -6.41
N VAL A 492 10.62 24.75 -6.20
CA VAL A 492 10.67 23.44 -6.84
C VAL A 492 9.28 23.14 -7.41
N ASP A 493 9.23 22.87 -8.69
CA ASP A 493 8.00 22.45 -9.38
C ASP A 493 8.22 21.08 -10.02
N ILE A 494 7.25 20.18 -9.85
CA ILE A 494 7.22 18.86 -10.48
C ILE A 494 5.91 18.77 -11.24
N THR A 495 5.97 18.49 -12.53
CA THR A 495 4.78 18.35 -13.37
C THR A 495 4.81 17.00 -14.11
N PRO A 496 3.67 16.31 -14.21
CA PRO A 496 3.60 15.05 -14.95
C PRO A 496 3.79 15.29 -16.45
N ALA A 497 4.53 14.40 -17.11
CA ALA A 497 4.69 14.40 -18.55
C ALA A 497 4.75 12.96 -19.08
N ALA A 498 4.50 12.74 -20.36
CA ALA A 498 4.41 11.42 -20.97
C ALA A 498 5.71 10.59 -20.81
N ASP A 499 6.87 11.25 -20.94
CA ASP A 499 8.19 10.62 -20.87
C ASP A 499 8.78 10.60 -19.45
N GLY A 500 7.96 10.89 -18.44
CA GLY A 500 8.35 11.00 -17.03
C GLY A 500 8.23 12.41 -16.48
N PRO A 501 8.23 12.58 -15.15
CA PRO A 501 8.01 13.87 -14.51
C PRO A 501 9.05 14.91 -14.94
N HIS A 502 8.57 16.14 -15.15
CA HIS A 502 9.39 17.31 -15.41
C HIS A 502 9.64 18.02 -14.08
N PHE A 503 10.89 18.23 -13.75
CA PHE A 503 11.38 18.91 -12.57
C PHE A 503 11.90 20.30 -12.96
N ALA A 504 11.49 21.32 -12.25
CA ALA A 504 12.06 22.67 -12.37
C ALA A 504 12.48 23.17 -10.99
N VAL A 505 13.70 23.66 -10.87
CA VAL A 505 14.27 24.20 -9.63
C VAL A 505 14.77 25.60 -9.90
N GLN A 506 14.37 26.54 -9.06
CA GLN A 506 14.85 27.90 -9.08
C GLN A 506 15.50 28.24 -7.73
N LEU A 507 16.69 28.80 -7.76
CA LEU A 507 17.50 29.17 -6.60
C LEU A 507 17.71 30.69 -6.58
N ASN A 508 17.31 31.38 -5.48
CA ASN A 508 17.32 32.86 -5.47
C ASN A 508 17.58 33.47 -4.07
N PRO A 509 18.78 33.64 -3.64
CA PRO A 509 19.91 32.73 -3.71
C PRO A 509 19.76 31.56 -2.72
N VAL A 510 20.57 30.51 -2.88
CA VAL A 510 20.70 29.43 -1.89
C VAL A 510 22.18 29.27 -1.52
N MET A 511 22.47 29.18 -0.23
CA MET A 511 23.84 29.00 0.27
C MET A 511 23.97 27.65 0.96
N LEU A 512 24.88 26.81 0.46
CA LEU A 512 25.17 25.47 0.95
C LEU A 512 26.63 25.37 1.40
N PRO A 513 26.95 24.54 2.40
CA PRO A 513 28.34 24.23 2.70
C PRO A 513 28.98 23.47 1.54
N LEU A 514 30.14 23.90 1.09
CA LEU A 514 30.78 23.28 -0.07
C LEU A 514 31.17 21.81 0.21
N SER A 515 31.50 21.48 1.46
CA SER A 515 31.75 20.10 1.90
C SER A 515 30.52 19.18 1.70
N ALA A 516 29.32 19.67 1.95
CA ALA A 516 28.09 18.89 1.73
C ALA A 516 27.87 18.65 0.24
N VAL A 517 28.05 19.67 -0.60
CA VAL A 517 27.93 19.55 -2.06
C VAL A 517 28.96 18.56 -2.62
N GLN A 518 30.25 18.65 -2.17
CA GLN A 518 31.29 17.72 -2.58
C GLN A 518 30.94 16.27 -2.18
N THR A 519 30.48 16.05 -0.97
CA THR A 519 30.02 14.69 -0.50
C THR A 519 28.90 14.16 -1.36
N TRP A 520 27.90 14.98 -1.62
CA TRP A 520 26.72 14.60 -2.42
C TRP A 520 27.08 14.24 -3.87
N LEU A 521 28.01 14.98 -4.45
CA LEU A 521 28.50 14.73 -5.81
C LEU A 521 29.61 13.66 -5.88
N GLY A 522 30.02 13.07 -4.76
CA GLY A 522 31.12 12.12 -4.68
C GLY A 522 32.51 12.73 -5.04
N LEU A 523 32.66 14.06 -4.84
CA LEU A 523 33.89 14.78 -5.15
C LEU A 523 34.86 14.80 -3.95
N PRO A 524 36.17 14.89 -4.19
CA PRO A 524 37.18 15.08 -3.14
C PRO A 524 36.90 16.35 -2.31
N GLN A 525 37.20 16.30 -1.01
CA GLN A 525 37.02 17.43 -0.08
C GLN A 525 38.17 18.46 -0.23
N ASP A 526 38.38 18.95 -1.45
CA ASP A 526 39.52 19.81 -1.84
C ASP A 526 39.18 21.29 -1.83
N MET A 527 37.94 21.66 -1.54
CA MET A 527 37.47 23.04 -1.42
C MET A 527 36.76 23.27 -0.10
N ARG A 528 36.86 24.46 0.49
CA ARG A 528 36.21 24.89 1.74
C ARG A 528 35.51 26.19 1.56
N GLY A 529 34.43 26.39 2.32
CA GLY A 529 33.63 27.59 2.34
C GLY A 529 32.14 27.32 2.11
N ASN A 530 31.40 28.38 1.95
CA ASN A 530 29.98 28.34 1.61
C ASN A 530 29.80 28.64 0.13
N LEU A 531 29.08 27.77 -0.58
CA LEU A 531 28.75 27.89 -1.98
C LEU A 531 27.38 28.59 -2.10
N LEU A 532 27.39 29.78 -2.68
CA LEU A 532 26.17 30.48 -3.03
C LEU A 532 25.78 30.12 -4.46
N LEU A 533 24.56 29.66 -4.62
CA LEU A 533 23.95 29.25 -5.88
C LEU A 533 22.82 30.21 -6.26
N VAL A 534 22.76 30.57 -7.52
CA VAL A 534 21.68 31.36 -8.13
C VAL A 534 21.39 30.76 -9.50
N GLY A 535 20.13 30.71 -9.92
CA GLY A 535 19.78 30.26 -11.27
C GLY A 535 18.58 29.36 -11.29
N SER A 536 18.34 28.78 -12.44
CA SER A 536 17.23 27.87 -12.66
C SER A 536 17.65 26.70 -13.56
N VAL A 537 17.21 25.51 -13.18
CA VAL A 537 17.43 24.29 -13.96
C VAL A 537 16.16 23.50 -14.06
N SER A 538 16.00 22.79 -15.17
CA SER A 538 14.95 21.85 -15.39
C SER A 538 15.48 20.53 -15.93
N ALA A 539 14.79 19.44 -15.60
CA ALA A 539 15.12 18.11 -16.11
C ALA A 539 13.83 17.29 -16.23
N GLN A 540 13.82 16.34 -17.15
CA GLN A 540 12.68 15.46 -17.37
C GLN A 540 13.14 14.01 -17.41
N GLY A 541 12.34 13.09 -16.87
CA GLY A 541 12.59 11.65 -16.96
C GLY A 541 12.36 10.90 -15.67
N ARG A 542 12.20 9.58 -15.81
CA ARG A 542 11.93 8.67 -14.68
C ARG A 542 13.20 8.20 -13.97
N ASP A 543 14.29 8.09 -14.69
CA ASP A 543 15.59 7.65 -14.17
C ASP A 543 16.65 8.75 -14.19
N THR A 544 17.75 8.53 -13.47
CA THR A 544 18.84 9.50 -13.34
C THR A 544 19.54 9.81 -14.68
N ALA A 545 19.63 8.81 -15.57
CA ALA A 545 20.32 8.99 -16.86
C ALA A 545 19.50 9.90 -17.79
N THR A 546 18.19 9.64 -17.90
CA THR A 546 17.26 10.46 -18.68
C THR A 546 17.18 11.90 -18.15
N ARG A 547 17.08 12.06 -16.82
CA ARG A 547 17.07 13.40 -16.17
C ARG A 547 18.37 14.17 -16.44
N ARG A 548 19.51 13.49 -16.44
CA ARG A 548 20.79 14.13 -16.73
C ARG A 548 20.86 14.59 -18.19
N GLN A 549 20.43 13.76 -19.15
CA GLN A 549 20.44 14.08 -20.57
C GLN A 549 19.51 15.26 -20.91
N SER A 550 18.39 15.37 -20.21
CA SER A 550 17.41 16.45 -20.39
C SER A 550 17.69 17.68 -19.54
N LEU A 551 18.77 17.69 -18.74
CA LEU A 551 19.11 18.81 -17.87
C LEU A 551 19.38 20.06 -18.69
N ALA A 552 18.60 21.11 -18.46
CA ALA A 552 18.69 22.39 -19.15
C ALA A 552 18.57 23.55 -18.16
N GLY A 553 19.07 24.70 -18.52
CA GLY A 553 19.03 25.90 -17.69
C GLY A 553 20.42 26.43 -17.33
N HIS A 554 20.49 27.21 -16.25
CA HIS A 554 21.75 27.81 -15.83
C HIS A 554 21.87 27.86 -14.30
N ILE A 555 23.12 27.79 -13.82
CA ILE A 555 23.45 27.99 -12.41
C ILE A 555 24.70 28.85 -12.31
N GLY A 556 24.62 29.95 -11.58
CA GLY A 556 25.77 30.70 -11.08
C GLY A 556 26.16 30.19 -9.70
N ALA A 557 27.44 29.80 -9.58
CA ALA A 557 28.04 29.29 -8.35
C ALA A 557 29.15 30.20 -7.87
N SER A 558 29.14 30.62 -6.62
CA SER A 558 30.19 31.48 -6.08
C SER A 558 30.55 31.12 -4.65
N VAL A 559 31.85 31.21 -4.34
CA VAL A 559 32.42 31.04 -2.99
C VAL A 559 33.19 32.31 -2.64
N VAL A 560 33.01 32.79 -1.43
CA VAL A 560 33.75 33.97 -0.90
C VAL A 560 34.38 33.57 0.42
N ASP A 561 35.61 34.05 0.65
CA ASP A 561 36.42 33.73 1.84
C ASP A 561 36.55 32.22 2.08
N GLY A 562 36.87 31.50 1.01
CA GLY A 562 37.00 30.05 1.00
C GLY A 562 38.46 29.58 1.07
N GLY A 563 38.63 28.31 0.75
CA GLY A 563 39.97 27.72 0.63
C GLY A 563 40.02 26.59 -0.39
N VAL A 564 41.14 26.41 -1.01
CA VAL A 564 41.41 25.31 -1.96
C VAL A 564 42.62 24.52 -1.49
N SER A 565 42.60 23.20 -1.61
CA SER A 565 43.71 22.32 -1.23
C SER A 565 44.90 22.49 -2.18
N ALA A 566 46.11 22.30 -1.66
CA ALA A 566 47.30 22.23 -2.49
C ALA A 566 47.23 21.05 -3.47
N THR A 567 46.51 19.99 -3.15
CA THR A 567 46.25 18.81 -4.01
C THR A 567 45.53 19.19 -5.27
N LEU A 568 44.39 19.92 -5.13
CA LEU A 568 43.60 20.36 -6.29
C LEU A 568 44.40 21.34 -7.17
N ILE A 569 45.14 22.27 -6.55
CA ILE A 569 45.96 23.20 -7.31
C ILE A 569 47.02 22.45 -8.11
N LYS A 570 47.68 21.48 -7.50
CA LYS A 570 48.65 20.62 -8.19
C LYS A 570 48.02 19.81 -9.32
N ALA A 571 46.82 19.31 -9.10
CA ALA A 571 46.06 18.56 -10.13
C ALA A 571 45.71 19.44 -11.34
N LEU A 572 45.33 20.71 -11.10
CA LEU A 572 44.95 21.66 -12.17
C LEU A 572 46.11 22.31 -12.88
N LEU A 573 47.21 22.62 -12.18
CA LEU A 573 48.37 23.33 -12.74
C LEU A 573 49.50 22.38 -13.18
N GLY A 574 49.41 21.09 -12.87
CA GLY A 574 50.40 20.08 -13.22
C GLY A 574 51.78 20.34 -12.62
N PRO A 575 52.86 20.03 -13.35
CA PRO A 575 54.26 20.19 -12.88
C PRO A 575 54.66 21.63 -12.54
N GLN A 576 53.82 22.57 -12.92
CA GLN A 576 54.04 24.02 -12.78
C GLN A 576 53.42 24.59 -11.51
N ALA A 577 52.68 23.74 -10.78
CA ALA A 577 52.12 24.16 -9.51
C ALA A 577 53.20 24.59 -8.55
N PRO A 578 53.07 25.73 -7.86
CA PRO A 578 53.97 26.13 -6.79
C PRO A 578 54.05 24.99 -5.75
N ARG A 579 55.17 24.86 -5.05
CA ARG A 579 55.33 23.94 -3.93
C ARG A 579 54.51 24.38 -2.74
N LEU A 580 53.15 24.26 -2.90
CA LEU A 580 52.17 24.61 -1.88
C LEU A 580 51.94 23.40 -0.98
N ASN A 581 51.79 23.65 0.32
CA ASN A 581 51.35 22.67 1.31
C ASN A 581 50.14 23.20 2.04
N GLY A 582 49.19 22.29 2.32
CA GLY A 582 47.98 22.64 3.07
C GLY A 582 46.91 23.34 2.22
N TRP A 583 46.32 24.38 2.76
CA TRP A 583 45.17 25.11 2.17
C TRP A 583 45.59 26.52 1.73
N MET A 584 45.22 26.88 0.51
CA MET A 584 45.36 28.22 -0.01
C MET A 584 44.05 29.01 0.23
N PRO A 585 44.10 30.18 0.86
CA PRO A 585 42.91 31.03 1.00
C PRO A 585 42.44 31.54 -0.37
N VAL A 586 41.16 31.47 -0.64
CA VAL A 586 40.50 31.98 -1.84
C VAL A 586 39.64 33.17 -1.44
N ARG A 587 39.88 34.34 -2.02
CA ARG A 587 39.07 35.52 -1.80
C ARG A 587 37.70 35.41 -2.46
N CYS A 588 37.69 34.97 -3.72
CA CYS A 588 36.48 34.63 -4.45
C CYS A 588 36.75 33.52 -5.47
N PHE A 589 35.75 32.72 -5.66
CA PHE A 589 35.60 31.76 -6.75
C PHE A 589 34.21 31.99 -7.38
N GLY A 590 34.13 31.87 -8.69
CA GLY A 590 32.86 31.94 -9.41
C GLY A 590 32.86 31.12 -10.68
N ALA A 591 31.74 30.46 -10.94
CA ALA A 591 31.50 29.76 -12.17
C ALA A 591 30.02 29.95 -12.57
N HIS A 592 29.81 30.34 -13.80
CA HIS A 592 28.46 30.35 -14.39
C HIS A 592 28.36 29.19 -15.38
N MET A 593 27.41 28.30 -15.12
CA MET A 593 27.20 27.06 -15.87
C MET A 593 25.87 27.12 -16.61
N GLN A 594 25.89 26.82 -17.89
CA GLN A 594 24.72 26.64 -18.73
C GLN A 594 24.62 25.18 -19.13
N PHE A 595 23.49 24.56 -18.82
CA PHE A 595 23.24 23.14 -19.08
C PHE A 595 22.40 22.95 -20.34
N GLY A 596 22.79 21.98 -21.16
CA GLY A 596 22.06 21.56 -22.35
C GLY A 596 22.81 20.42 -23.05
N ASP A 597 22.11 19.56 -23.74
CA ASP A 597 22.65 18.47 -24.57
C ASP A 597 23.69 17.56 -23.85
N ASP A 598 23.41 17.21 -22.60
CA ASP A 598 24.30 16.43 -21.70
C ASP A 598 25.66 17.12 -21.42
N VAL A 599 25.75 18.43 -21.61
CA VAL A 599 26.95 19.24 -21.42
C VAL A 599 26.66 20.44 -20.52
N ALA A 600 27.55 20.71 -19.57
CA ALA A 600 27.63 21.96 -18.81
C ALA A 600 28.67 22.89 -19.42
N HIS A 601 28.26 23.95 -20.05
CA HIS A 601 29.12 25.01 -20.55
C HIS A 601 29.40 26.00 -19.41
N ILE A 602 30.64 26.27 -19.14
CA ILE A 602 31.10 27.10 -18.04
C ILE A 602 31.70 28.39 -18.59
N ASN A 603 31.06 29.52 -18.34
CA ASN A 603 31.53 30.85 -18.75
C ASN A 603 30.80 31.97 -18.00
N PRO A 604 31.47 32.80 -17.18
CA PRO A 604 32.90 32.74 -16.83
C PRO A 604 33.22 31.68 -15.76
N LEU A 605 34.46 31.26 -15.71
CA LEU A 605 35.09 30.54 -14.61
C LEU A 605 36.20 31.39 -14.05
N GLY A 606 36.21 31.66 -12.75
CA GLY A 606 37.25 32.50 -12.16
C GLY A 606 37.56 32.18 -10.70
N LEU A 607 38.78 32.42 -10.30
CA LEU A 607 39.26 32.31 -8.93
C LEU A 607 40.30 33.41 -8.65
N GLN A 608 40.16 34.06 -7.50
CA GLN A 608 41.14 34.99 -7.03
C GLN A 608 41.58 34.73 -5.59
N SER A 609 42.88 34.62 -5.39
CA SER A 609 43.53 34.64 -4.09
C SER A 609 44.43 35.86 -3.96
N ASP A 610 45.20 35.98 -2.87
CA ASP A 610 46.21 37.04 -2.72
C ASP A 610 47.36 36.93 -3.74
N PHE A 611 47.62 35.71 -4.28
CA PHE A 611 48.78 35.41 -5.13
C PHE A 611 48.40 34.84 -6.51
N VAL A 612 47.24 34.27 -6.66
CA VAL A 612 46.80 33.60 -7.89
C VAL A 612 45.49 34.22 -8.35
N GLN A 613 45.43 34.59 -9.60
CA GLN A 613 44.24 34.90 -10.34
C GLN A 613 44.10 33.87 -11.45
N LEU A 614 42.91 33.29 -11.60
CA LEU A 614 42.57 32.33 -12.64
C LEU A 614 41.31 32.81 -13.32
N ASP A 615 41.39 32.97 -14.61
CA ASP A 615 40.23 33.25 -15.48
C ASP A 615 40.12 32.10 -16.49
N GLY A 616 38.91 31.68 -16.86
CA GLY A 616 38.74 30.60 -17.78
C GLY A 616 37.31 30.40 -18.25
N ASN A 617 37.18 29.43 -19.11
CA ASN A 617 35.89 28.91 -19.58
C ASN A 617 36.07 27.44 -20.02
N GLY A 618 35.00 26.80 -20.43
CA GLY A 618 35.06 25.45 -20.97
C GLY A 618 33.78 24.69 -20.83
N SER A 619 33.87 23.36 -20.80
CA SER A 619 32.71 22.50 -20.69
C SER A 619 32.99 21.23 -19.89
N VAL A 620 31.93 20.63 -19.38
CA VAL A 620 31.95 19.34 -18.70
C VAL A 620 30.85 18.47 -19.30
N ALA A 621 31.19 17.33 -19.86
CA ALA A 621 30.25 16.35 -20.30
C ALA A 621 29.62 15.66 -19.06
N MET A 622 28.29 15.82 -18.86
CA MET A 622 27.59 15.38 -17.66
C MET A 622 27.59 13.85 -17.52
N GLY A 623 27.59 13.13 -18.62
CA GLY A 623 27.57 11.68 -18.65
C GLY A 623 28.88 11.01 -18.24
N SER A 624 29.97 11.46 -18.83
CA SER A 624 31.32 10.90 -18.64
C SER A 624 32.15 11.63 -17.60
N GLY A 625 31.75 12.86 -17.23
CA GLY A 625 32.57 13.77 -16.45
C GLY A 625 33.79 14.30 -17.20
N ALA A 626 33.83 14.17 -18.55
CA ALA A 626 34.94 14.62 -19.37
C ALA A 626 35.05 16.14 -19.31
N LEU A 627 36.26 16.63 -19.13
CA LEU A 627 36.65 18.05 -19.02
C LEU A 627 37.19 18.58 -20.32
N ASP A 628 36.82 19.80 -20.65
CA ASP A 628 37.39 20.62 -21.70
C ASP A 628 37.48 22.07 -21.18
N LEU A 629 38.48 22.37 -20.36
CA LEU A 629 38.60 23.68 -19.71
C LEU A 629 39.82 24.43 -20.23
N HIS A 630 39.63 25.67 -20.60
CA HIS A 630 40.70 26.61 -21.00
C HIS A 630 40.89 27.63 -19.87
N LEU A 631 42.07 27.57 -19.21
CA LEU A 631 42.39 28.33 -18.04
C LEU A 631 43.55 29.29 -18.32
N SER A 632 43.48 30.49 -17.79
CA SER A 632 44.51 31.53 -17.90
C SER A 632 44.99 31.91 -16.48
N PRO A 633 45.78 31.08 -15.80
CA PRO A 633 46.33 31.41 -14.50
C PRO A 633 47.37 32.52 -14.59
N ARG A 634 47.33 33.46 -13.64
CA ARG A 634 48.30 34.50 -13.38
C ARG A 634 48.80 34.39 -11.95
N ILE A 635 50.09 34.21 -11.78
CA ILE A 635 50.73 34.12 -10.46
C ILE A 635 51.46 35.43 -10.21
N GLN A 636 51.16 36.10 -9.13
CA GLN A 636 51.78 37.35 -8.73
C GLN A 636 52.83 37.09 -7.64
N LEU A 637 54.05 37.45 -7.88
CA LEU A 637 55.21 37.31 -6.98
C LEU A 637 55.84 38.67 -6.77
N GLY A 638 55.18 39.57 -6.05
CA GLY A 638 55.67 40.97 -5.88
C GLY A 638 55.49 41.74 -7.18
N ALA A 639 56.69 42.32 -7.65
CA ALA A 639 56.72 43.06 -8.91
C ALA A 639 56.83 42.15 -10.16
N ALA A 640 56.86 40.82 -10.00
CA ALA A 640 56.94 39.88 -11.09
C ALA A 640 55.61 39.17 -11.22
N SER A 641 55.10 38.97 -12.45
CA SER A 641 53.94 38.16 -12.74
C SER A 641 54.30 37.06 -13.75
N ALA A 642 53.80 35.86 -13.50
CA ALA A 642 53.89 34.74 -14.45
C ALA A 642 52.49 34.39 -14.94
N ALA A 643 52.34 34.31 -16.25
CA ALA A 643 51.07 33.92 -16.89
C ALA A 643 51.33 32.76 -17.87
N SER A 644 50.35 31.88 -17.97
CA SER A 644 50.33 30.80 -18.95
C SER A 644 48.89 30.53 -19.38
N ARG A 645 48.73 29.80 -20.48
CA ARG A 645 47.38 29.23 -20.84
C ARG A 645 47.48 27.73 -20.71
N ILE A 646 46.51 27.18 -20.03
CA ILE A 646 46.44 25.75 -19.69
C ILE A 646 45.10 25.20 -20.20
N TRP A 647 45.18 24.10 -20.89
CA TRP A 647 44.03 23.26 -21.19
C TRP A 647 43.98 22.14 -20.14
N VAL A 648 42.78 21.89 -19.60
CA VAL A 648 42.55 20.79 -18.66
C VAL A 648 41.50 19.85 -19.28
N GLY A 649 42.00 18.70 -19.70
CA GLY A 649 41.18 17.57 -20.17
C GLY A 649 41.06 16.49 -19.11
N GLY A 650 40.78 15.27 -19.52
CA GLY A 650 40.56 14.14 -18.62
C GLY A 650 39.12 14.13 -18.05
N THR A 651 38.97 13.81 -16.77
CA THR A 651 37.68 13.78 -16.09
C THR A 651 37.70 14.61 -14.80
N VAL A 652 36.51 14.94 -14.26
CA VAL A 652 36.39 15.67 -12.99
C VAL A 652 37.12 14.96 -11.84
N SER A 653 37.14 13.62 -11.84
CA SER A 653 37.88 12.81 -10.84
C SER A 653 39.37 12.64 -11.14
N ALA A 654 39.77 12.82 -12.38
CA ALA A 654 41.16 12.66 -12.85
C ALA A 654 41.48 13.72 -13.92
N PRO A 655 41.66 15.00 -13.54
CA PRO A 655 41.96 16.07 -14.47
C PRO A 655 43.39 15.93 -15.03
N LEU A 656 43.59 16.18 -16.32
CA LEU A 656 44.84 16.10 -17.07
C LEU A 656 45.19 17.48 -17.63
N PRO A 657 45.99 18.28 -16.90
CA PRO A 657 46.43 19.59 -17.37
C PRO A 657 47.54 19.48 -18.42
N ALA A 658 47.44 20.30 -19.47
CA ALA A 658 48.43 20.46 -20.51
C ALA A 658 48.58 21.95 -20.86
N LEU A 659 49.68 22.32 -21.57
CA LEU A 659 49.75 23.65 -22.14
C LEU A 659 48.77 23.77 -23.29
N ASP A 660 48.03 24.87 -23.32
CA ASP A 660 47.10 25.20 -24.42
C ASP A 660 47.89 25.79 -25.58
N THR A 661 48.42 24.89 -26.42
CA THR A 661 49.26 25.28 -27.58
C THR A 661 48.45 25.96 -28.68
N ASP A 662 47.17 25.62 -28.84
CA ASP A 662 46.29 26.15 -29.87
C ASP A 662 45.91 27.61 -29.59
N ALA A 663 45.81 28.00 -28.31
CA ALA A 663 45.61 29.38 -27.89
C ALA A 663 46.92 30.18 -27.72
N GLY A 664 48.05 29.69 -28.22
CA GLY A 664 49.35 30.36 -28.13
C GLY A 664 49.95 30.31 -26.71
N GLY A 665 49.71 29.22 -25.96
CA GLY A 665 50.22 29.02 -24.59
C GLY A 665 51.72 29.05 -24.53
N ARG A 666 52.27 30.19 -24.13
CA ARG A 666 53.68 30.38 -23.80
C ARG A 666 53.76 30.89 -22.36
N TYR A 667 54.81 30.46 -21.67
CA TYR A 667 55.14 31.08 -20.41
C TYR A 667 55.60 32.51 -20.64
N GLY A 668 54.82 33.48 -20.15
CA GLY A 668 55.20 34.87 -20.09
C GLY A 668 55.59 35.24 -18.65
N VAL A 669 56.75 35.70 -18.44
CA VAL A 669 57.20 36.35 -17.18
C VAL A 669 57.38 37.82 -17.45
N THR A 670 56.62 38.65 -16.75
CA THR A 670 56.76 40.11 -16.83
C THR A 670 57.30 40.61 -15.52
N ILE A 671 58.41 41.39 -15.59
CA ILE A 671 59.06 42.00 -14.42
C ILE A 671 58.92 43.53 -14.55
N GLY A 672 58.40 44.19 -13.50
CA GLY A 672 58.35 45.67 -13.45
C GLY A 672 57.10 46.27 -14.10
N GLY A 673 56.03 45.51 -14.30
CA GLY A 673 54.74 46.04 -14.67
C GLY A 673 53.99 46.63 -13.45
N ASP A 674 53.24 47.72 -13.70
CA ASP A 674 52.36 48.33 -12.72
C ASP A 674 51.51 47.24 -12.00
N ASP A 675 51.31 47.37 -10.68
CA ASP A 675 50.53 46.41 -9.83
C ASP A 675 49.07 46.26 -10.24
N GLY A 676 48.79 46.49 -11.49
CA GLY A 676 47.49 46.58 -12.13
C GLY A 676 46.70 45.29 -12.28
N SER A 677 46.82 44.32 -11.36
CA SER A 677 45.79 43.33 -11.23
C SER A 677 44.61 43.97 -10.49
N ALA A 678 43.70 44.57 -11.24
CA ALA A 678 42.42 45.04 -10.74
C ALA A 678 41.78 43.92 -9.92
N ASP A 679 41.09 44.28 -8.84
CA ASP A 679 40.31 43.30 -8.07
C ASP A 679 39.23 42.76 -8.98
N SER A 680 39.36 41.52 -9.47
CA SER A 680 38.41 40.88 -10.39
C SER A 680 37.21 40.29 -9.64
N CYS A 681 37.32 40.14 -8.30
CA CYS A 681 36.24 39.55 -7.53
C CYS A 681 34.86 40.25 -7.69
N PRO A 682 34.75 41.59 -7.62
CA PRO A 682 33.42 42.26 -7.75
C PRO A 682 32.80 41.97 -9.11
N ALA A 683 33.55 42.06 -10.19
CA ALA A 683 33.04 41.80 -11.54
C ALA A 683 32.67 40.33 -11.77
N LEU A 684 33.52 39.42 -11.32
CA LEU A 684 33.28 37.97 -11.39
C LEU A 684 32.00 37.59 -10.60
N LEU A 685 31.91 38.03 -9.34
CA LEU A 685 30.74 37.72 -8.48
C LEU A 685 29.47 38.30 -9.02
N SER A 686 29.51 39.52 -9.58
CA SER A 686 28.32 40.12 -10.23
C SER A 686 27.87 39.33 -11.46
N ALA A 687 28.80 38.91 -12.30
CA ALA A 687 28.51 38.15 -13.50
C ALA A 687 27.93 36.76 -13.17
N VAL A 688 28.55 36.00 -12.25
CA VAL A 688 28.09 34.66 -11.91
C VAL A 688 26.83 34.63 -11.07
N ARG A 689 26.52 35.70 -10.32
CA ARG A 689 25.32 35.84 -9.52
C ARG A 689 24.18 36.53 -10.26
N GLU A 690 24.38 36.91 -11.50
CA GLU A 690 23.38 37.62 -12.33
C GLU A 690 22.84 38.89 -11.62
N GLY A 691 23.70 39.58 -10.89
CA GLY A 691 23.33 40.76 -10.11
C GLY A 691 22.67 40.47 -8.76
N VAL A 692 22.42 39.25 -8.39
CA VAL A 692 21.87 38.88 -7.08
C VAL A 692 22.87 39.21 -5.96
N ALA A 693 22.41 39.87 -4.92
CA ALA A 693 23.23 40.24 -3.78
C ALA A 693 23.72 39.01 -3.00
N GLY A 694 24.95 39.07 -2.49
CA GLY A 694 25.54 38.03 -1.67
C GLY A 694 26.78 38.54 -0.94
N PRO A 695 27.51 37.71 -0.18
CA PRO A 695 28.68 38.10 0.56
C PRO A 695 29.74 38.75 -0.35
N ALA A 696 30.33 39.86 0.08
CA ALA A 696 31.40 40.55 -0.63
C ALA A 696 32.74 39.87 -0.38
N ALA A 697 33.62 39.86 -1.37
CA ALA A 697 34.94 39.33 -1.21
C ALA A 697 35.75 40.19 -0.19
N PRO A 698 36.57 39.56 0.67
CA PRO A 698 37.42 40.32 1.57
C PRO A 698 38.41 41.21 0.76
N PRO A 699 38.80 42.38 1.29
CA PRO A 699 39.70 43.28 0.59
C PRO A 699 41.02 42.61 0.26
N LYS A 700 41.59 42.94 -0.91
CA LYS A 700 42.92 42.45 -1.32
C LYS A 700 43.95 42.97 -0.33
N LYS A 701 44.69 42.07 0.31
CA LYS A 701 45.78 42.48 1.21
C LYS A 701 46.93 43.03 0.39
N SER A 702 47.24 44.31 0.55
CA SER A 702 48.46 44.92 -0.04
C SER A 702 49.72 44.28 0.59
N GLY A 703 50.42 43.47 -0.16
CA GLY A 703 51.62 42.76 0.33
C GLY A 703 52.74 43.74 0.64
N LYS A 704 53.02 43.98 1.92
CA LYS A 704 54.31 44.52 2.31
C LYS A 704 55.35 43.44 2.14
N GLY A 705 56.47 43.75 1.49
CA GLY A 705 57.51 42.87 0.95
C GLY A 705 58.11 41.78 1.86
N GLU A 706 57.86 41.78 3.16
CA GLU A 706 58.37 40.83 4.13
C GLU A 706 57.77 39.40 4.06
N LYS A 707 56.55 39.32 3.66
CA LYS A 707 55.89 38.00 3.46
C LYS A 707 56.26 37.34 2.13
N ILE A 708 56.66 38.13 1.16
CA ILE A 708 57.13 37.66 -0.16
C ILE A 708 58.44 36.93 -0.05
N MET A 709 59.42 37.37 0.80
CA MET A 709 60.65 36.73 1.01
C MET A 709 60.53 35.31 1.58
N ASN A 710 59.59 35.13 2.53
CA ASN A 710 59.33 33.81 3.11
C ASN A 710 58.64 32.87 2.10
N LEU A 711 57.83 33.41 1.20
CA LEU A 711 57.18 32.62 0.14
C LEU A 711 58.15 32.23 -0.94
N LEU A 712 59.10 33.12 -1.34
CA LEU A 712 60.11 32.88 -2.32
C LEU A 712 61.18 31.89 -1.81
N GLN A 713 61.50 31.91 -0.51
CA GLN A 713 62.33 30.87 0.14
C GLN A 713 61.53 29.50 0.18
N GLY A 714 60.27 29.51 0.44
CA GLY A 714 59.43 28.32 0.39
C GLY A 714 59.22 27.72 -1.01
N LEU A 715 59.30 28.55 -2.05
CA LEU A 715 59.31 28.15 -3.47
C LEU A 715 60.65 27.68 -4.02
N GLY A 716 61.70 27.80 -3.23
CA GLY A 716 63.10 27.39 -3.65
C GLY A 716 63.69 28.22 -4.80
N LEU A 717 63.18 29.43 -5.02
CA LEU A 717 63.56 30.34 -6.07
C LEU A 717 64.82 31.20 -5.66
N PHE A 718 65.13 31.24 -4.37
CA PHE A 718 66.39 31.82 -3.81
C PHE A 718 66.97 30.85 -2.77
N ARG A 719 68.20 30.45 -2.97
CA ARG A 719 69.03 29.76 -1.98
C ARG A 719 69.76 30.82 -1.14
#